data_4927266b1cfbdd3767a9a87dbf63bf80
#
_entry.id   4927266b1cfbdd3767a9a87dbf63bf80
#
_cell.length_a   1.000
_cell.length_b   1.000
_cell.length_c   1.000
_cell.angle_alpha   90.00
_cell.angle_beta   90.00
_cell.angle_gamma   90.00
#
_symmetry.space_group_name_H-M   'P 1'
#
loop_
_entity.id
_entity.type
_entity.pdbx_description
1 polymer ?
#
loop_
_entity_poly.entity_id
_entity_poly.type
_entity_poly.pdbx_seq_one_letter_code
_entity_poly.pdbx_strand_id
1 'polypeptide(L)'
;ARLTLRREDVRRYNDGVLPDNLIFCDCGVLAEASAEEWVRLASRKPDYLIFDCYHEVTAACWAKSAQRLLRLCPEAKLLGLTVPNSTDQKCQAAAELFEGTVVSRMTVGEGMALGTLPVPSNYAAMLWPQEGQMNLLRARIKNLHLPAQTNALSAQYDEINWSVRQAENPIALMPRVLTDTQGRYLAIFESEDYLDEVQEQLEEFLRTVDPNAHFYRAECDCLRDAEAVKQFCTSTETGPKVLFCVNSPGVQQPIEGLAGAILVRETGEAGRFRQMLCRALVACGRKPIPVFDLTARFDGLGNGRVLQKECTTAMLRAGSEHPGFQQQKPMRQSYHLYCRLKKELEARWDAFYAAAAAVAAERGDLQLPYNYLTEDGLPLGRWLETQRQVRAGQKPGRLDADRIARLDKLNIGWKQRSELAWEKAFASAQKYRDDHGDLLVPVRYRDRSGFALGEWIVYNRQRYVSGNLSRARIERLESIGMVWNASTDLWEQSYAAAARYYLEHKDLEAPIKYVTPDGFALGVWLSSQRSAYKNGELTLEQVERLEAIGINWVNRNVRKWQENFEAAKRYAEQFGDLEVPSNYVTPDGILLGKWIARQRYAWQNPDRSSARLTPERKALLDQLGMVWQKPDSWQHRYELAAAYKAAQGSLELPAQYRTEEGIWLGSWLSRQKQLLQK
;
A
#
# COMPACT_ATOMS: atom_id res chain seq x y z
N ALA A 1 -30.80 1.68 -16.68
CA ALA A 1 -30.73 2.84 -15.79
C ALA A 1 -29.61 2.59 -14.80
N ARG A 2 -28.60 3.44 -14.78
CA ARG A 2 -27.48 3.37 -13.85
C ARG A 2 -27.85 3.98 -12.53
N LEU A 3 -27.67 3.17 -11.51
CA LEU A 3 -27.92 3.45 -10.12
C LEU A 3 -26.58 3.71 -9.42
N THR A 4 -25.98 4.86 -9.59
CA THR A 4 -24.85 5.33 -8.81
C THR A 4 -25.25 6.62 -8.13
N LEU A 5 -25.30 6.62 -6.83
CA LEU A 5 -25.51 7.84 -6.07
C LEU A 5 -24.22 8.55 -5.82
N ARG A 6 -24.15 9.78 -6.28
CA ARG A 6 -23.18 10.77 -5.84
C ARG A 6 -23.67 11.40 -4.53
N ARG A 7 -22.75 11.85 -3.68
CA ARG A 7 -23.07 12.65 -2.48
C ARG A 7 -24.04 13.81 -2.79
N GLU A 8 -23.95 14.36 -4.00
CA GLU A 8 -24.83 15.40 -4.52
C GLU A 8 -26.28 14.92 -4.78
N ASP A 9 -26.46 13.66 -5.16
CA ASP A 9 -27.78 13.11 -5.46
C ASP A 9 -28.59 12.84 -4.20
N VAL A 10 -27.94 12.58 -3.06
CA VAL A 10 -28.60 12.50 -1.75
C VAL A 10 -29.09 13.88 -1.29
N ARG A 11 -28.34 14.96 -1.58
CA ARG A 11 -28.79 16.33 -1.32
C ARG A 11 -29.98 16.68 -2.23
N ARG A 12 -29.94 16.31 -3.51
CA ARG A 12 -31.06 16.49 -4.45
C ARG A 12 -32.32 15.72 -4.04
N TYR A 13 -32.18 14.56 -3.44
CA TYR A 13 -33.30 13.81 -2.86
C TYR A 13 -33.97 14.59 -1.72
N ASN A 14 -33.20 15.23 -0.87
CA ASN A 14 -33.73 16.10 0.18
C ASN A 14 -34.47 17.33 -0.41
N ASP A 15 -34.11 17.76 -1.62
CA ASP A 15 -34.73 18.86 -2.35
C ASP A 15 -35.93 18.42 -3.23
N GLY A 16 -36.38 17.16 -3.16
CA GLY A 16 -37.59 16.66 -3.81
C GLY A 16 -37.50 16.36 -5.32
N VAL A 17 -36.27 16.18 -5.86
CA VAL A 17 -36.03 16.05 -7.31
C VAL A 17 -36.01 14.59 -7.80
N LEU A 18 -35.98 13.58 -6.91
CA LEU A 18 -36.00 12.16 -7.28
C LEU A 18 -37.41 11.54 -7.25
N PRO A 19 -37.70 10.56 -8.13
CA PRO A 19 -38.97 9.87 -8.13
C PRO A 19 -39.22 9.20 -6.78
N ASP A 20 -40.48 9.25 -6.33
CA ASP A 20 -40.88 8.76 -4.99
C ASP A 20 -40.64 7.25 -4.76
N ASN A 21 -40.43 6.49 -5.84
CA ASN A 21 -40.29 5.04 -5.81
C ASN A 21 -38.86 4.54 -5.91
N LEU A 22 -37.83 5.42 -6.00
CA LEU A 22 -36.45 5.01 -6.15
C LEU A 22 -35.52 5.90 -5.33
N ILE A 23 -34.83 5.27 -4.38
CA ILE A 23 -33.86 5.92 -3.51
C ILE A 23 -32.48 5.35 -3.79
N PHE A 24 -31.54 6.23 -4.06
CA PHE A 24 -30.14 5.88 -4.23
C PHE A 24 -29.35 6.32 -3.01
N CYS A 25 -28.54 5.46 -2.43
CA CYS A 25 -27.73 5.77 -1.26
C CYS A 25 -26.26 5.37 -1.48
N ASP A 26 -25.38 6.32 -1.38
CA ASP A 26 -23.95 6.03 -1.25
C ASP A 26 -23.63 5.49 0.14
N CYS A 27 -22.78 4.46 0.23
CA CYS A 27 -22.47 3.84 1.52
C CYS A 27 -21.66 4.76 2.45
N GLY A 28 -20.83 5.66 1.92
CA GLY A 28 -20.13 6.67 2.70
C GLY A 28 -21.10 7.66 3.33
N VAL A 29 -22.10 8.12 2.56
CA VAL A 29 -23.19 8.98 3.07
C VAL A 29 -24.02 8.28 4.12
N LEU A 30 -24.32 6.98 3.90
CA LEU A 30 -25.04 6.18 4.89
C LEU A 30 -24.23 5.96 6.19
N ALA A 31 -22.91 5.85 6.10
CA ALA A 31 -22.07 5.70 7.28
C ALA A 31 -22.07 6.95 8.17
N GLU A 32 -22.21 8.13 7.56
CA GLU A 32 -22.25 9.43 8.23
C GLU A 32 -23.69 9.90 8.55
N ALA A 33 -24.72 9.17 8.10
CA ALA A 33 -26.10 9.57 8.24
C ALA A 33 -26.56 9.63 9.71
N SER A 34 -27.31 10.68 10.04
CA SER A 34 -27.91 10.90 11.36
C SER A 34 -29.00 9.84 11.68
N ALA A 35 -29.35 9.73 12.97
CA ALA A 35 -30.42 8.83 13.39
C ALA A 35 -31.76 9.18 12.72
N GLU A 36 -32.04 10.46 12.49
CA GLU A 36 -33.27 10.94 11.87
C GLU A 36 -33.34 10.53 10.38
N GLU A 37 -32.23 10.62 9.66
CA GLU A 37 -32.14 10.19 8.26
C GLU A 37 -32.36 8.70 8.12
N TRP A 38 -31.83 7.90 9.03
CA TRP A 38 -32.08 6.46 9.08
C TRP A 38 -33.54 6.13 9.31
N VAL A 39 -34.21 6.80 10.24
CA VAL A 39 -35.64 6.65 10.52
C VAL A 39 -36.46 7.03 9.28
N ARG A 40 -36.10 8.11 8.60
CA ARG A 40 -36.78 8.56 7.39
C ARG A 40 -36.62 7.57 6.23
N LEU A 41 -35.44 6.97 6.06
CA LEU A 41 -35.22 5.89 5.08
C LEU A 41 -36.09 4.67 5.40
N ALA A 42 -36.08 4.22 6.65
CA ALA A 42 -36.88 3.06 7.10
C ALA A 42 -38.39 3.30 6.96
N SER A 43 -38.90 4.52 7.20
CA SER A 43 -40.31 4.86 7.06
C SER A 43 -40.87 4.74 5.64
N ARG A 44 -39.99 4.74 4.62
CA ARG A 44 -40.36 4.57 3.22
C ARG A 44 -40.71 3.12 2.88
N LYS A 45 -40.39 2.14 3.74
CA LYS A 45 -40.74 0.70 3.58
C LYS A 45 -40.40 0.20 2.15
N PRO A 46 -39.12 0.19 1.74
CA PRO A 46 -38.78 -0.22 0.38
C PRO A 46 -39.17 -1.68 0.13
N ASP A 47 -39.70 -1.98 -1.05
CA ASP A 47 -39.97 -3.36 -1.48
C ASP A 47 -38.69 -4.12 -1.81
N TYR A 48 -37.66 -3.41 -2.24
CA TYR A 48 -36.39 -3.97 -2.65
C TYR A 48 -35.23 -3.16 -2.08
N LEU A 49 -34.20 -3.87 -1.62
CA LEU A 49 -32.86 -3.34 -1.36
C LEU A 49 -31.91 -3.89 -2.43
N ILE A 50 -31.37 -3.00 -3.26
CA ILE A 50 -30.47 -3.35 -4.36
C ILE A 50 -29.06 -2.93 -3.97
N PHE A 51 -28.16 -3.91 -3.81
CA PHE A 51 -26.76 -3.68 -3.52
C PHE A 51 -25.93 -3.79 -4.82
N ASP A 52 -25.43 -2.67 -5.32
CA ASP A 52 -24.46 -2.67 -6.41
C ASP A 52 -23.06 -3.00 -5.88
N CYS A 53 -22.31 -3.81 -6.60
CA CYS A 53 -21.02 -4.34 -6.15
C CYS A 53 -21.10 -5.04 -4.79
N TYR A 54 -22.09 -5.93 -4.60
CA TYR A 54 -22.37 -6.57 -3.31
C TYR A 54 -21.16 -7.31 -2.70
N HIS A 55 -20.18 -7.69 -3.49
CA HIS A 55 -18.94 -8.32 -3.01
C HIS A 55 -18.11 -7.38 -2.11
N GLU A 56 -18.38 -6.08 -2.12
CA GLU A 56 -17.76 -5.09 -1.25
C GLU A 56 -18.53 -4.89 0.07
N VAL A 57 -19.74 -5.46 0.19
CA VAL A 57 -20.61 -5.31 1.39
C VAL A 57 -19.95 -5.83 2.67
N THR A 58 -18.97 -6.75 2.56
CA THR A 58 -18.16 -7.23 3.68
C THR A 58 -17.00 -6.31 4.05
N ALA A 59 -16.71 -5.28 3.27
CA ALA A 59 -15.70 -4.25 3.62
C ALA A 59 -16.16 -3.49 4.87
N ALA A 60 -15.22 -3.11 5.72
CA ALA A 60 -15.51 -2.53 7.05
C ALA A 60 -16.41 -1.27 7.01
N CYS A 61 -16.30 -0.47 5.93
CA CYS A 61 -17.13 0.70 5.71
C CYS A 61 -18.57 0.39 5.31
N TRP A 62 -18.80 -0.72 4.57
CA TRP A 62 -20.11 -1.14 4.10
C TRP A 62 -20.86 -2.01 5.10
N ALA A 63 -20.16 -2.91 5.78
CA ALA A 63 -20.78 -3.95 6.62
C ALA A 63 -21.74 -3.37 7.66
N LYS A 64 -21.36 -2.28 8.32
CA LYS A 64 -22.21 -1.65 9.35
C LYS A 64 -23.47 -1.01 8.77
N SER A 65 -23.35 -0.27 7.67
CA SER A 65 -24.46 0.39 7.00
C SER A 65 -25.41 -0.62 6.36
N ALA A 66 -24.89 -1.65 5.71
CA ALA A 66 -25.69 -2.75 5.15
C ALA A 66 -26.47 -3.52 6.22
N GLN A 67 -25.82 -3.93 7.31
CA GLN A 67 -26.48 -4.60 8.43
C GLN A 67 -27.56 -3.74 9.07
N ARG A 68 -27.34 -2.42 9.17
CA ARG A 68 -28.35 -1.49 9.69
C ARG A 68 -29.54 -1.39 8.75
N LEU A 69 -29.34 -1.29 7.43
CA LEU A 69 -30.42 -1.31 6.43
C LEU A 69 -31.25 -2.59 6.51
N LEU A 70 -30.59 -3.75 6.57
CA LEU A 70 -31.27 -5.05 6.66
C LEU A 70 -32.14 -5.17 7.92
N ARG A 71 -31.66 -4.63 9.05
CA ARG A 71 -32.46 -4.61 10.30
C ARG A 71 -33.66 -3.67 10.25
N LEU A 72 -33.50 -2.54 9.57
CA LEU A 72 -34.54 -1.51 9.47
C LEU A 72 -35.60 -1.84 8.42
N CYS A 73 -35.24 -2.64 7.41
CA CYS A 73 -36.12 -3.02 6.31
C CYS A 73 -36.22 -4.58 6.16
N PRO A 74 -36.68 -5.31 7.17
CA PRO A 74 -36.66 -6.78 7.18
C PRO A 74 -37.57 -7.43 6.12
N GLU A 75 -38.58 -6.73 5.65
CA GLU A 75 -39.54 -7.23 4.64
C GLU A 75 -39.06 -6.96 3.20
N ALA A 76 -38.00 -6.17 3.03
CA ALA A 76 -37.49 -5.83 1.71
C ALA A 76 -36.80 -7.03 1.05
N LYS A 77 -37.10 -7.27 -0.23
CA LYS A 77 -36.42 -8.29 -1.03
C LYS A 77 -35.02 -7.82 -1.39
N LEU A 78 -34.05 -8.73 -1.29
CA LEU A 78 -32.65 -8.41 -1.55
C LEU A 78 -32.26 -8.74 -3.01
N LEU A 79 -31.59 -7.82 -3.68
CA LEU A 79 -30.97 -8.03 -4.98
C LEU A 79 -29.52 -7.56 -4.95
N GLY A 80 -28.59 -8.45 -5.25
CA GLY A 80 -27.16 -8.13 -5.37
C GLY A 80 -26.74 -8.06 -6.83
N LEU A 81 -26.05 -7.00 -7.21
CA LEU A 81 -25.39 -6.86 -8.51
C LEU A 81 -23.88 -6.96 -8.32
N THR A 82 -23.21 -7.80 -9.10
CA THR A 82 -21.74 -7.92 -9.05
C THR A 82 -21.15 -8.46 -10.33
N VAL A 83 -19.86 -8.20 -10.52
CA VAL A 83 -19.07 -8.92 -11.52
C VAL A 83 -18.66 -10.27 -10.91
N PRO A 84 -18.90 -11.41 -11.57
CA PRO A 84 -18.59 -12.72 -10.99
C PRO A 84 -17.07 -12.85 -10.78
N ASN A 85 -16.65 -12.92 -9.52
CA ASN A 85 -15.30 -13.31 -9.10
C ASN A 85 -15.43 -14.65 -8.36
N SER A 86 -15.12 -15.74 -9.01
CA SER A 86 -15.42 -17.09 -8.54
C SER A 86 -14.54 -17.61 -7.41
N THR A 87 -13.51 -16.89 -6.99
CA THR A 87 -12.48 -17.42 -6.08
C THR A 87 -12.22 -16.59 -4.82
N ASP A 88 -12.86 -15.45 -4.65
CA ASP A 88 -12.66 -14.60 -3.48
C ASP A 88 -13.56 -15.04 -2.31
N GLN A 89 -12.95 -15.36 -1.16
CA GLN A 89 -13.67 -15.66 0.08
C GLN A 89 -14.65 -14.54 0.49
N LYS A 90 -14.33 -13.29 0.15
CA LYS A 90 -15.23 -12.15 0.37
C LYS A 90 -16.51 -12.24 -0.46
N CYS A 91 -16.40 -12.71 -1.72
CA CYS A 91 -17.55 -12.94 -2.57
C CYS A 91 -18.42 -14.09 -2.07
N GLN A 92 -17.81 -15.13 -1.48
CA GLN A 92 -18.57 -16.25 -0.90
C GLN A 92 -19.35 -15.81 0.34
N ALA A 93 -18.70 -15.10 1.27
CA ALA A 93 -19.36 -14.56 2.45
C ALA A 93 -20.48 -13.55 2.11
N ALA A 94 -20.29 -12.74 1.07
CA ALA A 94 -21.32 -11.83 0.59
C ALA A 94 -22.46 -12.57 -0.14
N ALA A 95 -22.19 -13.68 -0.84
CA ALA A 95 -23.19 -14.50 -1.51
C ALA A 95 -24.15 -15.20 -0.52
N GLU A 96 -23.69 -15.49 0.70
CA GLU A 96 -24.54 -16.04 1.77
C GLU A 96 -25.70 -15.10 2.13
N LEU A 97 -25.52 -13.77 2.04
CA LEU A 97 -26.56 -12.76 2.22
C LEU A 97 -27.72 -12.90 1.22
N PHE A 98 -27.46 -13.46 0.04
CA PHE A 98 -28.40 -13.63 -1.06
C PHE A 98 -28.79 -15.10 -1.26
N GLU A 99 -28.56 -15.96 -0.23
CA GLU A 99 -28.87 -17.39 -0.24
C GLU A 99 -28.26 -18.15 -1.44
N GLY A 100 -27.21 -17.62 -2.03
CA GLY A 100 -26.52 -18.21 -3.18
C GLY A 100 -27.33 -18.25 -4.50
N THR A 101 -28.52 -17.64 -4.53
CA THR A 101 -29.41 -17.69 -5.70
C THR A 101 -28.96 -16.70 -6.75
N VAL A 102 -28.60 -17.19 -7.94
CA VAL A 102 -28.28 -16.35 -9.10
C VAL A 102 -29.49 -16.29 -10.03
N VAL A 103 -30.18 -15.14 -10.05
CA VAL A 103 -31.38 -14.91 -10.88
C VAL A 103 -31.06 -14.56 -12.31
N SER A 104 -29.93 -13.96 -12.59
CA SER A 104 -29.47 -13.64 -13.94
C SER A 104 -27.94 -13.51 -13.97
N ARG A 105 -27.35 -13.92 -15.08
CA ARG A 105 -25.91 -13.78 -15.33
C ARG A 105 -25.70 -13.36 -16.78
N MET A 106 -24.90 -12.32 -16.96
CA MET A 106 -24.47 -11.87 -18.29
C MET A 106 -22.94 -11.81 -18.31
N THR A 107 -22.33 -12.47 -19.26
CA THR A 107 -20.88 -12.36 -19.50
C THR A 107 -20.57 -11.10 -20.30
N VAL A 108 -19.31 -10.68 -20.29
CA VAL A 108 -18.85 -9.54 -21.09
C VAL A 108 -19.09 -9.80 -22.60
N GLY A 109 -18.84 -11.05 -23.04
CA GLY A 109 -19.12 -11.47 -24.41
C GLY A 109 -20.60 -11.40 -24.80
N GLU A 110 -21.51 -11.79 -23.92
CA GLU A 110 -22.95 -11.64 -24.11
C GLU A 110 -23.37 -10.17 -24.18
N GLY A 111 -22.81 -9.33 -23.30
CA GLY A 111 -23.03 -7.89 -23.33
C GLY A 111 -22.61 -7.26 -24.67
N MET A 112 -21.47 -7.70 -25.23
CA MET A 112 -21.01 -7.30 -26.55
C MET A 112 -21.92 -7.85 -27.67
N ALA A 113 -22.33 -9.10 -27.60
CA ALA A 113 -23.22 -9.71 -28.59
C ALA A 113 -24.62 -9.07 -28.64
N LEU A 114 -25.11 -8.62 -27.49
CA LEU A 114 -26.38 -7.90 -27.35
C LEU A 114 -26.27 -6.39 -27.68
N GLY A 115 -25.06 -5.89 -27.96
CA GLY A 115 -24.82 -4.47 -28.23
C GLY A 115 -24.96 -3.55 -27.01
N THR A 116 -25.01 -4.11 -25.80
CA THR A 116 -25.03 -3.34 -24.54
C THR A 116 -23.62 -2.84 -24.16
N LEU A 117 -22.60 -3.55 -24.61
CA LEU A 117 -21.20 -3.13 -24.56
C LEU A 117 -20.62 -3.10 -25.98
N PRO A 118 -19.82 -2.09 -26.33
CA PRO A 118 -19.13 -2.10 -27.61
C PRO A 118 -18.04 -3.17 -27.65
N VAL A 119 -17.80 -3.72 -28.83
CA VAL A 119 -16.66 -4.61 -29.08
C VAL A 119 -15.41 -3.73 -29.24
N PRO A 120 -14.28 -4.02 -28.56
CA PRO A 120 -13.04 -3.31 -28.80
C PRO A 120 -12.64 -3.38 -30.29
N SER A 121 -12.26 -2.25 -30.89
CA SER A 121 -11.80 -2.22 -32.29
C SER A 121 -10.49 -3.00 -32.47
N ASN A 122 -9.64 -2.97 -31.46
CA ASN A 122 -8.40 -3.71 -31.38
C ASN A 122 -8.06 -4.00 -29.90
N TYR A 123 -7.33 -5.08 -29.66
CA TYR A 123 -6.86 -5.43 -28.31
C TYR A 123 -5.43 -5.95 -28.37
N ALA A 124 -4.54 -5.37 -27.56
CA ALA A 124 -3.17 -5.84 -27.41
C ALA A 124 -2.81 -5.99 -25.93
N ALA A 125 -2.23 -7.12 -25.54
CA ALA A 125 -1.75 -7.36 -24.20
C ALA A 125 -0.24 -7.51 -24.18
N MET A 126 0.42 -6.85 -23.22
CA MET A 126 1.86 -6.90 -23.03
C MET A 126 2.25 -7.02 -21.58
N LEU A 127 3.41 -7.62 -21.33
CA LEU A 127 4.04 -7.66 -20.02
C LEU A 127 4.73 -6.34 -19.74
N TRP A 128 4.35 -5.66 -18.64
CA TRP A 128 4.93 -4.40 -18.20
C TRP A 128 4.76 -4.19 -16.68
N PRO A 129 5.80 -3.81 -15.95
CA PRO A 129 7.23 -3.83 -16.34
C PRO A 129 7.76 -5.27 -16.49
N GLN A 130 8.58 -5.51 -17.49
CA GLN A 130 9.03 -6.87 -17.83
C GLN A 130 10.00 -7.46 -16.80
N GLU A 131 10.90 -6.64 -16.25
CA GLU A 131 12.00 -7.08 -15.38
C GLU A 131 11.51 -7.71 -14.07
N GLY A 132 10.48 -7.16 -13.45
CA GLY A 132 9.93 -7.69 -12.20
C GLY A 132 9.48 -9.14 -12.30
N GLN A 133 8.75 -9.49 -13.37
CA GLN A 133 8.29 -10.86 -13.58
C GLN A 133 9.41 -11.83 -13.91
N MET A 134 10.39 -11.40 -14.69
CA MET A 134 11.55 -12.22 -15.01
C MET A 134 12.36 -12.52 -13.75
N ASN A 135 12.55 -11.56 -12.88
CA ASN A 135 13.24 -11.75 -11.60
C ASN A 135 12.48 -12.70 -10.66
N LEU A 136 11.16 -12.57 -10.57
CA LEU A 136 10.32 -13.48 -9.78
C LEU A 136 10.37 -14.92 -10.31
N LEU A 137 10.32 -15.10 -11.63
CA LEU A 137 10.40 -16.41 -12.26
C LEU A 137 11.76 -17.07 -12.00
N ARG A 138 12.85 -16.30 -12.12
CA ARG A 138 14.20 -16.75 -11.79
C ARG A 138 14.34 -17.15 -10.32
N ALA A 139 13.75 -16.36 -9.41
CA ALA A 139 13.74 -16.66 -7.98
C ALA A 139 12.97 -17.96 -7.68
N ARG A 140 11.82 -18.20 -8.33
CA ARG A 140 11.04 -19.44 -8.18
C ARG A 140 11.86 -20.68 -8.56
N ILE A 141 12.62 -20.62 -9.67
CA ILE A 141 13.49 -21.71 -10.10
C ILE A 141 14.60 -21.96 -9.08
N LYS A 142 15.29 -20.91 -8.64
CA LYS A 142 16.35 -21.02 -7.62
C LYS A 142 15.86 -21.59 -6.29
N ASN A 143 14.63 -21.29 -5.92
CA ASN A 143 14.02 -21.73 -4.67
C ASN A 143 13.65 -23.23 -4.64
N LEU A 144 13.77 -23.95 -5.76
CA LEU A 144 13.54 -25.41 -5.82
C LEU A 144 14.70 -26.23 -5.23
N HIS A 145 15.92 -25.68 -5.17
CA HIS A 145 17.11 -26.32 -4.60
C HIS A 145 17.48 -27.69 -5.21
N LEU A 146 17.11 -27.95 -6.48
CA LEU A 146 17.37 -29.19 -7.21
C LEU A 146 18.44 -28.97 -8.30
N PRO A 147 19.75 -29.19 -8.05
CA PRO A 147 20.83 -28.78 -8.94
C PRO A 147 20.69 -29.28 -10.38
N ALA A 148 20.47 -30.58 -10.58
CA ALA A 148 20.34 -31.18 -11.92
C ALA A 148 19.12 -30.68 -12.70
N GLN A 149 18.01 -30.46 -12.01
CA GLN A 149 16.76 -30.01 -12.60
C GLN A 149 16.69 -28.48 -12.74
N THR A 150 17.45 -27.76 -11.92
CA THR A 150 17.59 -26.30 -12.02
C THR A 150 18.19 -25.89 -13.33
N ASN A 151 19.14 -26.67 -13.87
CA ASN A 151 19.76 -26.41 -15.19
C ASN A 151 18.73 -26.46 -16.33
N ALA A 152 17.86 -27.48 -16.35
CA ALA A 152 16.80 -27.63 -17.35
C ALA A 152 15.76 -26.48 -17.25
N LEU A 153 15.35 -26.12 -16.03
CA LEU A 153 14.43 -25.04 -15.80
C LEU A 153 15.07 -23.67 -16.08
N SER A 154 16.36 -23.52 -15.83
CA SER A 154 17.12 -22.32 -16.20
C SER A 154 17.20 -22.17 -17.73
N ALA A 155 17.39 -23.23 -18.46
CA ALA A 155 17.37 -23.18 -19.92
C ALA A 155 15.98 -22.77 -20.46
N GLN A 156 14.89 -23.25 -19.85
CA GLN A 156 13.53 -22.80 -20.19
C GLN A 156 13.31 -21.33 -19.84
N TYR A 157 13.86 -20.89 -18.71
CA TYR A 157 13.83 -19.46 -18.34
C TYR A 157 14.58 -18.60 -19.36
N ASP A 158 15.77 -19.03 -19.80
CA ASP A 158 16.57 -18.31 -20.77
C ASP A 158 15.85 -18.25 -22.14
N GLU A 159 15.16 -19.31 -22.53
CA GLU A 159 14.29 -19.32 -23.72
C GLU A 159 13.14 -18.32 -23.60
N ILE A 160 12.48 -18.24 -22.43
CA ILE A 160 11.44 -17.24 -22.18
C ILE A 160 12.05 -15.82 -22.23
N ASN A 161 13.17 -15.59 -21.55
CA ASN A 161 13.83 -14.30 -21.49
C ASN A 161 14.23 -13.82 -22.89
N TRP A 162 14.78 -14.72 -23.70
CA TRP A 162 15.09 -14.43 -25.10
C TRP A 162 13.82 -14.08 -25.88
N SER A 163 12.76 -14.88 -25.75
CA SER A 163 11.49 -14.67 -26.44
C SER A 163 10.82 -13.35 -26.02
N VAL A 164 10.91 -12.96 -24.75
CA VAL A 164 10.41 -11.66 -24.27
C VAL A 164 11.18 -10.50 -24.90
N ARG A 165 12.50 -10.63 -25.03
CA ARG A 165 13.34 -9.60 -25.67
C ARG A 165 13.14 -9.50 -27.20
N GLN A 166 12.72 -10.59 -27.84
CA GLN A 166 12.40 -10.62 -29.28
C GLN A 166 10.96 -10.20 -29.58
N ALA A 167 10.09 -10.17 -28.56
CA ALA A 167 8.73 -9.71 -28.73
C ALA A 167 8.69 -8.22 -29.09
N GLU A 168 7.65 -7.80 -29.80
CA GLU A 168 7.45 -6.38 -30.08
C GLU A 168 7.52 -5.56 -28.78
N ASN A 169 8.28 -4.47 -28.84
CA ASN A 169 8.38 -3.53 -27.73
C ASN A 169 7.03 -2.82 -27.57
N PRO A 170 6.52 -2.60 -26.32
CA PRO A 170 5.33 -1.80 -26.07
C PRO A 170 5.34 -0.44 -26.79
N ILE A 171 6.50 0.24 -26.85
CA ILE A 171 6.68 1.52 -27.55
C ILE A 171 6.39 1.39 -29.04
N ALA A 172 6.79 0.28 -29.68
CA ALA A 172 6.53 0.06 -31.11
C ALA A 172 5.10 -0.41 -31.41
N LEU A 173 4.46 -1.10 -30.46
CA LEU A 173 3.11 -1.60 -30.61
C LEU A 173 2.04 -0.55 -30.30
N MET A 174 2.28 0.30 -29.30
CA MET A 174 1.29 1.27 -28.82
C MET A 174 0.76 2.20 -29.92
N PRO A 175 1.56 2.80 -30.81
CA PRO A 175 1.05 3.63 -31.92
C PRO A 175 0.20 2.88 -32.93
N ARG A 176 0.33 1.55 -33.03
CA ARG A 176 -0.52 0.71 -33.90
C ARG A 176 -1.88 0.40 -33.28
N VAL A 177 -1.98 0.47 -31.97
CA VAL A 177 -3.21 0.21 -31.22
C VAL A 177 -3.89 1.52 -30.86
N LEU A 178 -3.13 2.51 -30.41
CA LEU A 178 -3.60 3.85 -30.06
C LEU A 178 -3.21 4.82 -31.19
N THR A 179 -4.04 4.89 -32.21
CA THR A 179 -3.72 5.54 -33.50
C THR A 179 -3.98 7.05 -33.53
N ASP A 180 -4.76 7.57 -32.61
CA ASP A 180 -5.11 9.00 -32.57
C ASP A 180 -4.11 9.77 -31.68
N THR A 181 -3.16 10.46 -32.31
CA THR A 181 -2.13 11.27 -31.62
C THR A 181 -2.67 12.53 -30.95
N GLN A 182 -3.93 12.91 -31.22
CA GLN A 182 -4.62 14.03 -30.57
C GLN A 182 -5.74 13.56 -29.65
N GLY A 183 -5.94 12.25 -29.58
CA GLY A 183 -7.04 11.60 -28.88
C GLY A 183 -6.94 11.68 -27.35
N ARG A 184 -8.07 11.40 -26.72
CA ARG A 184 -8.20 11.21 -25.28
C ARG A 184 -8.10 9.72 -24.97
N TYR A 185 -7.27 9.37 -24.00
CA TYR A 185 -7.04 7.99 -23.56
C TYR A 185 -7.34 7.85 -22.08
N LEU A 186 -7.93 6.72 -21.71
CA LEU A 186 -8.22 6.39 -20.33
C LEU A 186 -7.27 5.30 -19.87
N ALA A 187 -6.42 5.61 -18.89
CA ALA A 187 -5.54 4.64 -18.23
C ALA A 187 -6.18 4.21 -16.90
N ILE A 188 -6.67 2.98 -16.86
CA ILE A 188 -7.34 2.40 -15.69
C ILE A 188 -6.34 1.52 -14.94
N PHE A 189 -6.14 1.80 -13.65
CA PHE A 189 -5.27 1.04 -12.76
C PHE A 189 -6.07 0.08 -11.89
N GLU A 190 -5.42 -1.00 -11.47
CA GLU A 190 -6.05 -2.03 -10.65
C GLU A 190 -6.25 -1.57 -9.19
N SER A 191 -5.32 -0.74 -8.65
CA SER A 191 -5.36 -0.16 -7.30
C SER A 191 -4.67 1.20 -7.25
N GLU A 192 -4.93 1.98 -6.20
CA GLU A 192 -4.24 3.25 -5.95
C GLU A 192 -2.78 3.04 -5.62
N ASP A 193 -2.47 2.05 -4.76
CA ASP A 193 -1.09 1.71 -4.40
C ASP A 193 -0.26 1.41 -5.66
N TYR A 194 -0.84 0.68 -6.62
CA TYR A 194 -0.16 0.35 -7.87
C TYR A 194 -0.06 1.55 -8.82
N LEU A 195 -1.04 2.45 -8.80
CA LEU A 195 -0.96 3.73 -9.53
C LEU A 195 0.20 4.56 -8.98
N ASP A 196 0.32 4.72 -7.67
CA ASP A 196 1.39 5.48 -7.02
C ASP A 196 2.78 4.88 -7.27
N GLU A 197 2.86 3.54 -7.33
CA GLU A 197 4.11 2.83 -7.59
C GLU A 197 4.63 3.04 -9.02
N VAL A 198 3.73 3.03 -10.02
CA VAL A 198 4.14 2.94 -11.43
C VAL A 198 3.80 4.16 -12.27
N GLN A 199 3.15 5.18 -11.72
CA GLN A 199 2.71 6.37 -12.44
C GLN A 199 3.86 7.05 -13.20
N GLU A 200 4.94 7.38 -12.50
CA GLU A 200 6.10 8.08 -13.10
C GLU A 200 6.71 7.27 -14.25
N GLN A 201 6.85 5.96 -14.07
CA GLN A 201 7.37 5.06 -15.10
C GLN A 201 6.45 5.00 -16.32
N LEU A 202 5.12 5.01 -16.11
CA LEU A 202 4.16 4.99 -17.21
C LEU A 202 4.13 6.33 -17.94
N GLU A 203 4.21 7.44 -17.24
CA GLU A 203 4.33 8.76 -17.85
C GLU A 203 5.59 8.89 -18.70
N GLU A 204 6.76 8.48 -18.18
CA GLU A 204 8.01 8.44 -18.92
C GLU A 204 7.89 7.55 -20.17
N PHE A 205 7.31 6.36 -19.99
CA PHE A 205 7.05 5.46 -21.11
C PHE A 205 6.14 6.09 -22.18
N LEU A 206 5.04 6.73 -21.78
CA LEU A 206 4.11 7.39 -22.71
C LEU A 206 4.76 8.59 -23.41
N ARG A 207 5.62 9.35 -22.73
CA ARG A 207 6.40 10.44 -23.34
C ARG A 207 7.43 9.94 -24.36
N THR A 208 7.91 8.69 -24.24
CA THR A 208 8.75 8.09 -25.30
C THR A 208 7.95 7.75 -26.55
N VAL A 209 6.63 7.54 -26.44
CA VAL A 209 5.73 7.31 -27.57
C VAL A 209 5.33 8.64 -28.21
N ASP A 210 4.95 9.62 -27.41
CA ASP A 210 4.66 10.99 -27.85
C ASP A 210 5.14 11.99 -26.77
N PRO A 211 6.15 12.83 -27.07
CA PRO A 211 6.68 13.81 -26.13
C PRO A 211 5.65 14.87 -25.68
N ASN A 212 4.59 15.09 -26.46
CA ASN A 212 3.55 16.07 -26.17
C ASN A 212 2.37 15.44 -25.39
N ALA A 213 2.54 14.28 -24.77
CA ALA A 213 1.51 13.64 -23.97
C ALA A 213 1.21 14.43 -22.69
N HIS A 214 -0.07 14.71 -22.43
CA HIS A 214 -0.57 15.39 -21.24
C HIS A 214 -1.27 14.41 -20.32
N PHE A 215 -1.00 14.53 -19.01
CA PHE A 215 -1.47 13.59 -18.00
C PHE A 215 -2.38 14.27 -16.99
N TYR A 216 -3.46 13.58 -16.67
CA TYR A 216 -4.48 13.97 -15.70
C TYR A 216 -4.65 12.81 -14.72
N ARG A 217 -4.91 13.10 -13.46
CA ARG A 217 -5.15 12.08 -12.44
C ARG A 217 -6.48 12.32 -11.76
N ALA A 218 -7.36 11.33 -11.82
CA ALA A 218 -8.59 11.29 -11.06
C ALA A 218 -8.33 10.57 -9.74
N GLU A 219 -8.58 11.25 -8.61
CA GLU A 219 -8.46 10.69 -7.26
C GLU A 219 -9.82 10.11 -6.83
N CYS A 220 -9.84 9.16 -5.87
CA CYS A 220 -11.09 8.61 -5.31
C CYS A 220 -11.92 9.61 -4.47
N ASP A 221 -11.58 10.88 -4.48
CA ASP A 221 -12.37 11.96 -3.90
C ASP A 221 -13.34 12.50 -4.95
N CYS A 222 -14.66 12.33 -4.73
CA CYS A 222 -15.72 12.67 -5.69
C CYS A 222 -15.66 14.12 -6.24
N LEU A 223 -15.16 15.09 -5.48
CA LEU A 223 -15.07 16.47 -5.93
C LEU A 223 -13.83 16.71 -6.81
N ARG A 224 -12.68 16.19 -6.41
CA ARG A 224 -11.42 16.31 -7.18
C ARG A 224 -11.46 15.45 -8.44
N ASP A 225 -12.08 14.28 -8.34
CA ASP A 225 -12.34 13.39 -9.47
C ASP A 225 -13.13 14.11 -10.58
N ALA A 226 -14.23 14.76 -10.21
CA ALA A 226 -15.06 15.50 -11.16
C ALA A 226 -14.31 16.65 -11.85
N GLU A 227 -13.45 17.37 -11.13
CA GLU A 227 -12.65 18.45 -11.68
C GLU A 227 -11.55 17.94 -12.63
N ALA A 228 -10.84 16.87 -12.26
CA ALA A 228 -9.81 16.26 -13.12
C ALA A 228 -10.41 15.69 -14.41
N VAL A 229 -11.54 15.01 -14.32
CA VAL A 229 -12.29 14.51 -15.50
C VAL A 229 -12.77 15.67 -16.38
N LYS A 230 -13.25 16.76 -15.78
CA LYS A 230 -13.68 17.95 -16.51
C LYS A 230 -12.52 18.60 -17.25
N GLN A 231 -11.37 18.81 -16.58
CA GLN A 231 -10.14 19.35 -17.19
C GLN A 231 -9.69 18.46 -18.35
N PHE A 232 -9.67 17.15 -18.16
CA PHE A 232 -9.35 16.18 -19.20
C PHE A 232 -10.31 16.30 -20.41
N CYS A 233 -11.62 16.40 -20.17
CA CYS A 233 -12.63 16.49 -21.24
C CYS A 233 -12.60 17.83 -21.99
N THR A 234 -12.23 18.93 -21.31
CA THR A 234 -12.25 20.27 -21.90
C THR A 234 -10.89 20.73 -22.43
N SER A 235 -9.82 19.96 -22.16
CA SER A 235 -8.47 20.32 -22.63
C SER A 235 -8.38 20.45 -24.15
N THR A 236 -7.79 21.57 -24.57
CA THR A 236 -7.50 21.91 -25.99
C THR A 236 -6.02 21.78 -26.34
N GLU A 237 -5.21 21.27 -25.42
CA GLU A 237 -3.77 21.08 -25.62
C GLU A 237 -3.49 20.16 -26.81
N THR A 238 -2.36 20.39 -27.47
CA THR A 238 -1.93 19.54 -28.59
C THR A 238 -1.20 18.31 -28.07
N GLY A 239 -1.50 17.15 -28.62
CA GLY A 239 -0.95 15.88 -28.21
C GLY A 239 -1.98 14.96 -27.53
N PRO A 240 -1.62 13.70 -27.27
CA PRO A 240 -2.50 12.76 -26.63
C PRO A 240 -2.72 13.13 -25.15
N LYS A 241 -3.95 13.03 -24.70
CA LYS A 241 -4.36 13.29 -23.32
C LYS A 241 -4.68 11.98 -22.63
N VAL A 242 -4.07 11.74 -21.50
CA VAL A 242 -4.22 10.48 -20.75
C VAL A 242 -4.75 10.77 -19.36
N LEU A 243 -5.92 10.23 -19.03
CA LEU A 243 -6.49 10.29 -17.69
C LEU A 243 -6.17 9.02 -16.93
N PHE A 244 -5.42 9.15 -15.84
CA PHE A 244 -5.14 8.07 -14.89
C PHE A 244 -6.27 7.96 -13.87
N CYS A 245 -6.82 6.77 -13.70
CA CYS A 245 -7.86 6.51 -12.72
C CYS A 245 -7.82 5.07 -12.22
N VAL A 246 -8.38 4.85 -11.03
CA VAL A 246 -8.57 3.51 -10.48
C VAL A 246 -10.06 3.15 -10.55
N ASN A 247 -10.84 3.62 -9.62
CA ASN A 247 -12.27 3.37 -9.51
C ASN A 247 -13.05 4.70 -9.49
N SER A 248 -12.75 5.55 -10.46
CA SER A 248 -13.29 6.89 -10.51
C SER A 248 -14.78 6.91 -10.86
N PRO A 249 -15.65 7.48 -10.02
CA PRO A 249 -17.05 7.69 -10.34
C PRO A 249 -17.27 8.58 -11.57
N GLY A 250 -16.39 9.54 -11.82
CA GLY A 250 -16.46 10.44 -12.98
C GLY A 250 -16.30 9.72 -14.32
N VAL A 251 -15.65 8.56 -14.35
CA VAL A 251 -15.43 7.73 -15.54
C VAL A 251 -16.57 6.73 -15.78
N GLN A 252 -17.60 6.70 -14.96
CA GLN A 252 -18.76 5.81 -15.14
C GLN A 252 -19.75 6.31 -16.19
N GLN A 253 -19.54 7.49 -16.75
CA GLN A 253 -20.32 8.03 -17.86
C GLN A 253 -19.50 8.02 -19.16
N PRO A 254 -20.15 7.98 -20.33
CA PRO A 254 -19.44 8.10 -21.59
C PRO A 254 -18.63 9.40 -21.68
N ILE A 255 -17.35 9.26 -22.01
CA ILE A 255 -16.42 10.37 -22.24
C ILE A 255 -16.42 10.67 -23.73
N GLU A 256 -16.86 11.86 -24.10
CA GLU A 256 -16.88 12.29 -25.48
C GLU A 256 -15.47 12.42 -26.07
N GLY A 257 -15.27 11.87 -27.27
CA GLY A 257 -13.97 11.92 -27.93
C GLY A 257 -12.93 10.94 -27.38
N LEU A 258 -13.32 9.93 -26.57
CA LEU A 258 -12.40 8.89 -26.12
C LEU A 258 -11.89 8.09 -27.32
N ALA A 259 -10.56 8.05 -27.51
CA ALA A 259 -9.86 7.42 -28.61
C ALA A 259 -9.34 6.01 -28.27
N GLY A 260 -9.14 5.69 -26.98
CA GLY A 260 -8.66 4.37 -26.56
C GLY A 260 -8.57 4.23 -25.05
N ALA A 261 -8.25 3.01 -24.61
CA ALA A 261 -8.04 2.69 -23.19
C ALA A 261 -6.75 1.91 -22.97
N ILE A 262 -6.11 2.18 -21.84
CA ILE A 262 -4.93 1.47 -21.33
C ILE A 262 -5.33 0.84 -20.01
N LEU A 263 -5.25 -0.48 -19.89
CA LEU A 263 -5.46 -1.19 -18.65
C LEU A 263 -4.08 -1.43 -18.01
N VAL A 264 -3.88 -1.03 -16.77
CA VAL A 264 -2.60 -1.17 -16.05
C VAL A 264 -2.81 -2.07 -14.84
N ARG A 265 -2.30 -3.31 -14.90
CA ARG A 265 -2.66 -4.37 -13.95
C ARG A 265 -1.45 -4.96 -13.27
N GLU A 266 -1.50 -4.98 -11.95
CA GLU A 266 -0.52 -5.68 -11.11
C GLU A 266 -0.74 -7.21 -11.14
N THR A 267 -2.00 -7.66 -11.15
CA THR A 267 -2.37 -9.07 -11.06
C THR A 267 -2.76 -9.67 -12.41
N GLY A 268 -2.70 -11.00 -12.51
CA GLY A 268 -3.24 -11.74 -13.67
C GLY A 268 -4.71 -12.14 -13.50
N GLU A 269 -5.41 -11.58 -12.51
CA GLU A 269 -6.75 -12.02 -12.12
C GLU A 269 -7.79 -11.67 -13.20
N ALA A 270 -8.53 -12.69 -13.66
CA ALA A 270 -9.51 -12.52 -14.74
C ALA A 270 -10.70 -11.65 -14.32
N GLY A 271 -11.08 -11.66 -13.05
CA GLY A 271 -12.18 -10.85 -12.53
C GLY A 271 -11.85 -9.35 -12.58
N ARG A 272 -10.70 -8.97 -12.07
CA ARG A 272 -10.19 -7.58 -12.12
C ARG A 272 -10.06 -7.10 -13.56
N PHE A 273 -9.48 -7.93 -14.44
CA PHE A 273 -9.38 -7.61 -15.85
C PHE A 273 -10.75 -7.29 -16.47
N ARG A 274 -11.76 -8.16 -16.26
CA ARG A 274 -13.12 -7.92 -16.79
C ARG A 274 -13.74 -6.63 -16.25
N GLN A 275 -13.54 -6.36 -14.96
CA GLN A 275 -14.05 -5.16 -14.31
C GLN A 275 -13.45 -3.88 -14.94
N MET A 276 -12.12 -3.84 -15.09
CA MET A 276 -11.42 -2.72 -15.71
C MET A 276 -11.82 -2.55 -17.18
N LEU A 277 -11.91 -3.65 -17.93
CA LEU A 277 -12.35 -3.64 -19.32
C LEU A 277 -13.79 -3.13 -19.46
N CYS A 278 -14.72 -3.61 -18.64
CA CYS A 278 -16.11 -3.12 -18.65
C CYS A 278 -16.18 -1.62 -18.41
N ARG A 279 -15.37 -1.10 -17.47
CA ARG A 279 -15.28 0.36 -17.21
C ARG A 279 -14.81 1.11 -18.45
N ALA A 280 -13.74 0.64 -19.10
CA ALA A 280 -13.23 1.23 -20.33
C ALA A 280 -14.30 1.25 -21.42
N LEU A 281 -15.00 0.13 -21.61
CA LEU A 281 -16.04 0.00 -22.62
C LEU A 281 -17.29 0.84 -22.33
N VAL A 282 -17.60 1.02 -21.06
CA VAL A 282 -18.70 1.91 -20.67
C VAL A 282 -18.31 3.37 -20.89
N ALA A 283 -17.07 3.76 -20.56
CA ALA A 283 -16.57 5.11 -20.77
C ALA A 283 -16.53 5.52 -22.25
N CYS A 284 -16.39 4.59 -23.19
CA CYS A 284 -16.45 4.89 -24.62
C CYS A 284 -17.87 5.00 -25.20
N GLY A 285 -18.89 4.72 -24.41
CA GLY A 285 -20.28 4.73 -24.85
C GLY A 285 -20.58 3.62 -25.87
N ARG A 286 -20.98 3.98 -27.10
CA ARG A 286 -21.26 3.01 -28.16
C ARG A 286 -20.16 2.90 -29.22
N LYS A 287 -19.13 3.75 -29.17
CA LYS A 287 -18.05 3.76 -30.13
C LYS A 287 -17.02 2.67 -29.78
N PRO A 288 -16.66 1.77 -30.72
CA PRO A 288 -15.55 0.86 -30.51
C PRO A 288 -14.24 1.60 -30.35
N ILE A 289 -13.49 1.27 -29.29
CA ILE A 289 -12.15 1.82 -29.03
C ILE A 289 -11.11 0.71 -28.98
N PRO A 290 -9.84 1.00 -29.33
CA PRO A 290 -8.73 0.10 -29.05
C PRO A 290 -8.45 0.04 -27.56
N VAL A 291 -8.01 -1.15 -27.11
CA VAL A 291 -7.61 -1.41 -25.71
C VAL A 291 -6.19 -1.93 -25.69
N PHE A 292 -5.33 -1.28 -24.92
CA PHE A 292 -3.96 -1.69 -24.65
C PHE A 292 -3.85 -2.16 -23.21
N ASP A 293 -3.51 -3.45 -23.00
CA ASP A 293 -3.52 -4.11 -21.70
C ASP A 293 -2.08 -4.35 -21.23
N LEU A 294 -1.63 -3.53 -20.29
CA LEU A 294 -0.34 -3.63 -19.63
C LEU A 294 -0.50 -4.46 -18.36
N THR A 295 0.04 -5.66 -18.35
CA THR A 295 -0.04 -6.56 -17.20
C THR A 295 1.33 -6.82 -16.61
N ALA A 296 1.47 -6.70 -15.29
CA ALA A 296 2.72 -7.02 -14.61
C ALA A 296 3.00 -8.53 -14.55
N ARG A 297 2.06 -9.40 -14.99
CA ARG A 297 2.19 -10.87 -14.87
C ARG A 297 1.89 -11.59 -16.16
N PHE A 298 2.69 -12.65 -16.41
CA PHE A 298 2.45 -13.56 -17.53
C PHE A 298 1.04 -14.15 -17.56
N ASP A 299 0.47 -14.48 -16.42
CA ASP A 299 -0.91 -15.00 -16.32
C ASP A 299 -1.94 -14.02 -16.92
N GLY A 300 -1.69 -12.73 -16.79
CA GLY A 300 -2.53 -11.68 -17.34
C GLY A 300 -2.60 -11.69 -18.87
N LEU A 301 -1.53 -12.09 -19.55
CA LEU A 301 -1.48 -12.16 -21.02
C LEU A 301 -2.53 -13.11 -21.62
N GLY A 302 -2.99 -14.09 -20.85
CA GLY A 302 -4.02 -15.03 -21.27
C GLY A 302 -5.45 -14.51 -21.26
N ASN A 303 -5.72 -13.43 -20.50
CA ASN A 303 -7.08 -12.95 -20.27
C ASN A 303 -7.77 -12.50 -21.56
N GLY A 304 -7.08 -11.78 -22.42
CA GLY A 304 -7.62 -11.36 -23.72
C GLY A 304 -8.03 -12.51 -24.63
N ARG A 305 -7.30 -13.66 -24.58
CA ARG A 305 -7.64 -14.86 -25.33
C ARG A 305 -8.93 -15.52 -24.82
N VAL A 306 -9.08 -15.57 -23.49
CA VAL A 306 -10.29 -16.10 -22.86
C VAL A 306 -11.49 -15.22 -23.24
N LEU A 307 -11.34 -13.92 -23.15
CA LEU A 307 -12.36 -12.95 -23.53
C LEU A 307 -12.72 -13.08 -25.02
N GLN A 308 -11.74 -13.16 -25.92
CA GLN A 308 -11.98 -13.35 -27.36
C GLN A 308 -12.81 -14.61 -27.63
N LYS A 309 -12.47 -15.73 -26.96
CA LYS A 309 -13.25 -16.98 -27.09
C LYS A 309 -14.68 -16.80 -26.56
N GLU A 310 -14.84 -16.14 -25.42
CA GLU A 310 -16.14 -15.84 -24.81
C GLU A 310 -17.00 -14.99 -25.76
N CYS A 311 -16.45 -13.89 -26.29
CA CYS A 311 -17.14 -13.01 -27.24
C CYS A 311 -17.55 -13.75 -28.51
N THR A 312 -16.62 -14.53 -29.12
CA THR A 312 -16.91 -15.31 -30.34
C THR A 312 -18.03 -16.31 -30.08
N THR A 313 -18.00 -17.00 -28.93
CA THR A 313 -19.04 -17.97 -28.57
C THR A 313 -20.40 -17.30 -28.36
N ALA A 314 -20.43 -16.16 -27.70
CA ALA A 314 -21.66 -15.41 -27.45
C ALA A 314 -22.25 -14.85 -28.76
N MET A 315 -21.41 -14.32 -29.64
CA MET A 315 -21.85 -13.82 -30.97
C MET A 315 -22.41 -14.92 -31.86
N LEU A 316 -21.76 -16.09 -31.88
CA LEU A 316 -22.29 -17.26 -32.62
C LEU A 316 -23.66 -17.70 -32.09
N ARG A 317 -23.84 -17.70 -30.76
CA ARG A 317 -25.14 -18.05 -30.15
C ARG A 317 -26.23 -17.00 -30.46
N ALA A 318 -25.85 -15.75 -30.56
CA ALA A 318 -26.76 -14.66 -30.88
C ALA A 318 -27.07 -14.55 -32.39
N GLY A 319 -26.47 -15.40 -33.24
CA GLY A 319 -26.61 -15.33 -34.69
C GLY A 319 -25.97 -14.07 -35.29
N SER A 320 -25.02 -13.45 -34.61
CA SER A 320 -24.30 -12.26 -35.04
C SER A 320 -23.20 -12.63 -36.03
N GLU A 321 -23.15 -11.95 -37.18
CA GLU A 321 -22.07 -12.08 -38.17
C GLU A 321 -20.80 -11.28 -37.80
N HIS A 322 -20.83 -10.50 -36.75
CA HIS A 322 -19.67 -9.71 -36.33
C HIS A 322 -18.50 -10.63 -35.90
N PRO A 323 -17.33 -10.57 -36.56
CA PRO A 323 -16.15 -11.22 -36.07
C PRO A 323 -15.81 -10.63 -34.69
N GLY A 324 -15.48 -11.49 -33.72
CA GLY A 324 -14.97 -11.02 -32.43
C GLY A 324 -13.79 -10.07 -32.63
N PHE A 325 -13.50 -9.25 -31.63
CA PHE A 325 -12.41 -8.27 -31.71
C PHE A 325 -11.06 -8.93 -32.09
N GLN A 326 -10.25 -8.20 -32.87
CA GLN A 326 -8.93 -8.68 -33.27
C GLN A 326 -7.96 -8.52 -32.08
N GLN A 327 -7.33 -9.61 -31.70
CA GLN A 327 -6.30 -9.59 -30.68
C GLN A 327 -4.92 -9.58 -31.34
N GLN A 328 -4.15 -8.53 -31.09
CA GLN A 328 -2.71 -8.52 -31.33
C GLN A 328 -2.01 -9.46 -30.33
N LYS A 329 -1.03 -10.25 -30.77
CA LYS A 329 -0.41 -11.28 -29.93
C LYS A 329 1.12 -11.11 -29.86
N PRO A 330 1.61 -9.94 -29.41
CA PRO A 330 3.04 -9.63 -29.45
C PRO A 330 3.90 -10.58 -28.61
N MET A 331 3.36 -11.15 -27.53
CA MET A 331 4.07 -12.03 -26.61
C MET A 331 3.54 -13.48 -26.60
N ARG A 332 2.96 -13.92 -27.71
CA ARG A 332 2.34 -15.26 -27.78
C ARG A 332 3.31 -16.39 -27.46
N GLN A 333 4.52 -16.36 -28.03
CA GLN A 333 5.54 -17.37 -27.80
C GLN A 333 5.99 -17.36 -26.35
N SER A 334 6.33 -16.20 -25.80
CA SER A 334 6.73 -16.04 -24.41
C SER A 334 5.67 -16.55 -23.44
N TYR A 335 4.40 -16.27 -23.71
CA TYR A 335 3.28 -16.77 -22.91
C TYR A 335 3.15 -18.30 -22.96
N HIS A 336 3.31 -18.92 -24.13
CA HIS A 336 3.26 -20.39 -24.23
C HIS A 336 4.43 -21.06 -23.50
N LEU A 337 5.64 -20.51 -23.63
CA LEU A 337 6.82 -20.97 -22.91
C LEU A 337 6.63 -20.83 -21.39
N TYR A 338 6.11 -19.70 -20.95
CA TYR A 338 5.78 -19.47 -19.55
C TYR A 338 4.74 -20.47 -19.02
N CYS A 339 3.65 -20.74 -19.76
CA CYS A 339 2.65 -21.71 -19.35
C CYS A 339 3.24 -23.13 -19.19
N ARG A 340 4.17 -23.53 -20.07
CA ARG A 340 4.89 -24.80 -19.97
C ARG A 340 5.73 -24.84 -18.70
N LEU A 341 6.57 -23.83 -18.49
CA LEU A 341 7.41 -23.72 -17.29
C LEU A 341 6.58 -23.62 -16.01
N LYS A 342 5.49 -22.84 -16.00
CA LYS A 342 4.58 -22.74 -14.88
C LYS A 342 4.02 -24.09 -14.48
N LYS A 343 3.52 -24.88 -15.45
CA LYS A 343 2.99 -26.23 -15.21
C LYS A 343 4.04 -27.14 -14.58
N GLU A 344 5.28 -27.06 -15.06
CA GLU A 344 6.38 -27.85 -14.51
C GLU A 344 6.74 -27.40 -13.07
N LEU A 345 6.78 -26.09 -12.82
CA LEU A 345 7.00 -25.55 -11.47
C LEU A 345 5.87 -25.92 -10.49
N GLU A 346 4.64 -25.96 -10.95
CA GLU A 346 3.49 -26.38 -10.15
C GLU A 346 3.56 -27.87 -9.83
N ALA A 347 3.83 -28.73 -10.82
CA ALA A 347 4.00 -30.16 -10.60
C ALA A 347 5.13 -30.47 -9.59
N ARG A 348 6.23 -29.73 -9.65
CA ARG A 348 7.32 -29.87 -8.67
C ARG A 348 6.93 -29.39 -7.28
N TRP A 349 6.22 -28.26 -7.19
CA TRP A 349 5.72 -27.80 -5.90
C TRP A 349 4.77 -28.84 -5.28
N ASP A 350 3.88 -29.44 -6.08
CA ASP A 350 2.99 -30.52 -5.66
C ASP A 350 3.74 -31.78 -5.21
N ALA A 351 4.82 -32.13 -5.86
CA ALA A 351 5.67 -33.23 -5.44
C ALA A 351 6.31 -32.98 -4.05
N PHE A 352 6.83 -31.79 -3.82
CA PHE A 352 7.34 -31.40 -2.50
C PHE A 352 6.23 -31.37 -1.45
N TYR A 353 5.04 -30.88 -1.81
CA TYR A 353 3.88 -30.87 -0.91
C TYR A 353 3.46 -32.30 -0.53
N ALA A 354 3.40 -33.22 -1.50
CA ALA A 354 3.08 -34.62 -1.25
C ALA A 354 4.12 -35.28 -0.32
N ALA A 355 5.42 -35.03 -0.54
CA ALA A 355 6.47 -35.48 0.35
C ALA A 355 6.34 -34.88 1.76
N ALA A 356 6.00 -33.59 1.86
CA ALA A 356 5.75 -32.97 3.14
C ALA A 356 4.53 -33.57 3.86
N ALA A 357 3.46 -33.88 3.12
CA ALA A 357 2.27 -34.54 3.66
C ALA A 357 2.58 -35.95 4.20
N ALA A 358 3.38 -36.73 3.49
CA ALA A 358 3.83 -38.06 3.94
C ALA A 358 4.63 -37.96 5.25
N VAL A 359 5.59 -37.05 5.32
CA VAL A 359 6.40 -36.85 6.53
C VAL A 359 5.57 -36.30 7.68
N ALA A 360 4.62 -35.41 7.42
CA ALA A 360 3.71 -34.90 8.46
C ALA A 360 2.81 -36.00 9.02
N ALA A 361 2.33 -36.92 8.17
CA ALA A 361 1.54 -38.06 8.60
C ALA A 361 2.35 -39.05 9.45
N GLU A 362 3.62 -39.26 9.14
CA GLU A 362 4.52 -40.16 9.88
C GLU A 362 4.99 -39.55 11.20
N ARG A 363 5.39 -38.27 11.22
CA ARG A 363 6.06 -37.62 12.34
C ARG A 363 5.16 -36.74 13.20
N GLY A 364 4.02 -36.32 12.67
CA GLY A 364 3.10 -35.39 13.32
C GLY A 364 3.51 -33.91 13.20
N ASP A 365 4.72 -33.60 12.73
CA ASP A 365 5.19 -32.23 12.51
C ASP A 365 6.14 -32.11 11.28
N LEU A 366 6.37 -30.87 10.86
CA LEU A 366 7.27 -30.51 9.76
C LEU A 366 8.47 -29.64 10.23
N GLN A 367 8.90 -29.79 11.47
CA GLN A 367 10.07 -29.12 12.03
C GLN A 367 11.36 -29.86 11.66
N LEU A 368 11.59 -30.01 10.34
CA LEU A 368 12.72 -30.77 9.81
C LEU A 368 14.03 -29.98 9.87
N PRO A 369 15.18 -30.67 9.99
CA PRO A 369 16.49 -30.05 9.76
C PRO A 369 16.59 -29.44 8.37
N TYR A 370 17.34 -28.35 8.22
CA TYR A 370 17.55 -27.69 6.93
C TYR A 370 18.07 -28.62 5.82
N ASN A 371 18.94 -29.56 6.19
CA ASN A 371 19.55 -30.56 5.30
C ASN A 371 18.76 -31.86 5.18
N TYR A 372 17.51 -31.91 5.67
CA TYR A 372 16.69 -33.11 5.59
C TYR A 372 16.36 -33.44 4.13
N LEU A 373 16.66 -34.70 3.75
CA LEU A 373 16.31 -35.30 2.46
C LEU A 373 15.24 -36.35 2.70
N THR A 374 14.30 -36.48 1.79
CA THR A 374 13.39 -37.64 1.73
C THR A 374 14.15 -38.87 1.25
N GLU A 375 13.56 -40.07 1.32
CA GLU A 375 14.12 -41.30 0.77
C GLU A 375 14.42 -41.19 -0.73
N ASP A 376 13.59 -40.46 -1.47
CA ASP A 376 13.76 -40.13 -2.90
C ASP A 376 14.81 -39.05 -3.15
N GLY A 377 15.49 -38.55 -2.13
CA GLY A 377 16.53 -37.51 -2.23
C GLY A 377 16.01 -36.08 -2.42
N LEU A 378 14.71 -35.81 -2.19
CA LEU A 378 14.19 -34.45 -2.26
C LEU A 378 14.66 -33.61 -1.04
N PRO A 379 15.21 -32.40 -1.25
CA PRO A 379 15.69 -31.55 -0.16
C PRO A 379 14.52 -30.85 0.56
N LEU A 380 13.70 -31.64 1.24
CA LEU A 380 12.45 -31.20 1.85
C LEU A 380 12.68 -30.16 2.95
N GLY A 381 13.74 -30.30 3.77
CA GLY A 381 14.06 -29.33 4.80
C GLY A 381 14.34 -27.93 4.27
N ARG A 382 15.13 -27.84 3.18
CA ARG A 382 15.41 -26.56 2.48
C ARG A 382 14.17 -25.97 1.85
N TRP A 383 13.33 -26.82 1.25
CA TRP A 383 12.12 -26.36 0.60
C TRP A 383 11.12 -25.77 1.62
N LEU A 384 10.87 -26.44 2.75
CA LEU A 384 10.01 -25.94 3.83
C LEU A 384 10.52 -24.63 4.40
N GLU A 385 11.83 -24.52 4.64
CA GLU A 385 12.43 -23.28 5.11
C GLU A 385 12.27 -22.14 4.10
N THR A 386 12.38 -22.46 2.80
CA THR A 386 12.13 -21.49 1.73
C THR A 386 10.68 -21.02 1.72
N GLN A 387 9.69 -21.92 1.93
CA GLN A 387 8.29 -21.50 2.03
C GLN A 387 8.08 -20.52 3.21
N ARG A 388 8.71 -20.79 4.37
CA ARG A 388 8.67 -19.88 5.54
C ARG A 388 9.29 -18.52 5.23
N GLN A 389 10.45 -18.48 4.59
CA GLN A 389 11.16 -17.26 4.22
C GLN A 389 10.41 -16.43 3.15
N VAL A 390 9.79 -17.09 2.18
CA VAL A 390 8.94 -16.42 1.17
C VAL A 390 7.71 -15.79 1.82
N ARG A 391 7.04 -16.50 2.72
CA ARG A 391 5.89 -15.95 3.46
C ARG A 391 6.29 -14.77 4.36
N ALA A 392 7.46 -14.83 4.96
CA ALA A 392 8.00 -13.76 5.81
C ALA A 392 8.58 -12.58 5.01
N GLY A 393 8.56 -12.60 3.67
CA GLY A 393 9.14 -11.56 2.82
C GLY A 393 10.68 -11.51 2.81
N GLN A 394 11.34 -12.52 3.39
CA GLN A 394 12.80 -12.58 3.49
C GLN A 394 13.46 -13.12 2.21
N LYS A 395 12.69 -13.78 1.37
CA LYS A 395 13.12 -14.26 0.06
C LYS A 395 12.15 -13.84 -1.03
N PRO A 396 12.65 -13.49 -2.21
CA PRO A 396 11.80 -13.22 -3.36
C PRO A 396 11.00 -14.47 -3.72
N GLY A 397 9.71 -14.29 -3.94
CA GLY A 397 8.73 -15.34 -4.26
C GLY A 397 7.36 -14.93 -3.75
N ARG A 398 6.34 -15.66 -4.16
CA ARG A 398 4.96 -15.45 -3.67
C ARG A 398 4.29 -16.79 -3.42
N LEU A 399 3.66 -16.90 -2.28
CA LEU A 399 2.71 -17.96 -1.96
C LEU A 399 1.30 -17.39 -2.17
N ASP A 400 0.50 -18.06 -3.00
CA ASP A 400 -0.92 -17.75 -3.12
C ASP A 400 -1.70 -18.31 -1.91
N ALA A 401 -2.95 -17.87 -1.76
CA ALA A 401 -3.80 -18.26 -0.63
C ALA A 401 -4.04 -19.78 -0.57
N ASP A 402 -4.16 -20.43 -1.73
CA ASP A 402 -4.35 -21.88 -1.79
C ASP A 402 -3.13 -22.64 -1.26
N ARG A 403 -1.93 -22.27 -1.68
CA ARG A 403 -0.68 -22.88 -1.19
C ARG A 403 -0.48 -22.64 0.30
N ILE A 404 -0.81 -21.44 0.79
CA ILE A 404 -0.79 -21.14 2.23
C ILE A 404 -1.76 -22.06 2.95
N ALA A 405 -3.02 -22.16 2.51
CA ALA A 405 -4.04 -23.00 3.14
C ALA A 405 -3.67 -24.49 3.11
N ARG A 406 -3.05 -24.96 2.00
CA ARG A 406 -2.55 -26.33 1.90
C ARG A 406 -1.42 -26.60 2.90
N LEU A 407 -0.46 -25.67 3.04
CA LEU A 407 0.64 -25.81 4.00
C LEU A 407 0.17 -25.66 5.46
N ASP A 408 -0.86 -24.84 5.71
CA ASP A 408 -1.51 -24.73 7.01
C ASP A 408 -2.15 -26.06 7.44
N LYS A 409 -2.81 -26.77 6.52
CA LYS A 409 -3.36 -28.11 6.78
C LYS A 409 -2.31 -29.14 7.21
N LEU A 410 -1.07 -28.99 6.77
CA LEU A 410 0.06 -29.84 7.17
C LEU A 410 0.71 -29.34 8.47
N ASN A 411 0.21 -28.29 9.08
CA ASN A 411 0.78 -27.67 10.27
C ASN A 411 2.28 -27.36 10.10
N ILE A 412 2.65 -26.70 8.96
CA ILE A 412 4.04 -26.42 8.60
C ILE A 412 4.82 -25.70 9.72
N GLY A 413 4.10 -24.96 10.59
CA GLY A 413 4.73 -24.09 11.58
C GLY A 413 5.54 -22.98 10.87
N TRP A 414 4.93 -21.84 10.60
CA TRP A 414 5.53 -20.76 9.81
C TRP A 414 6.72 -20.08 10.47
N LYS A 415 6.83 -20.17 11.79
CA LYS A 415 8.02 -19.67 12.48
C LYS A 415 9.22 -20.54 12.14
N GLN A 416 10.33 -19.91 11.79
CA GLN A 416 11.58 -20.60 11.55
C GLN A 416 12.00 -21.41 12.77
N ARG A 417 12.70 -22.52 12.57
CA ARG A 417 13.21 -23.35 13.67
C ARG A 417 14.07 -22.54 14.63
N SER A 418 14.86 -21.60 14.13
CA SER A 418 15.65 -20.68 14.94
C SER A 418 14.79 -19.73 15.78
N GLU A 419 13.64 -19.32 15.24
CA GLU A 419 12.65 -18.49 15.95
C GLU A 419 11.95 -19.31 17.04
N LEU A 420 11.52 -20.53 16.71
CA LEU A 420 10.91 -21.44 17.67
C LEU A 420 11.89 -21.82 18.80
N ALA A 421 13.16 -22.03 18.46
CA ALA A 421 14.20 -22.26 19.47
C ALA A 421 14.38 -21.03 20.36
N TRP A 422 14.35 -19.83 19.77
CA TRP A 422 14.42 -18.59 20.53
C TRP A 422 13.18 -18.40 21.41
N GLU A 423 11.97 -18.69 20.92
CA GLU A 423 10.73 -18.63 21.71
C GLU A 423 10.75 -19.59 22.91
N LYS A 424 11.22 -20.83 22.70
CA LYS A 424 11.39 -21.80 23.79
C LYS A 424 12.39 -21.31 24.84
N ALA A 425 13.50 -20.75 24.36
CA ALA A 425 14.52 -20.19 25.24
C ALA A 425 13.99 -18.95 25.99
N PHE A 426 13.24 -18.10 25.33
CA PHE A 426 12.58 -16.94 25.92
C PHE A 426 11.56 -17.36 27.01
N ALA A 427 10.73 -18.37 26.72
CA ALA A 427 9.78 -18.90 27.67
C ALA A 427 10.50 -19.51 28.91
N SER A 428 11.66 -20.18 28.71
CA SER A 428 12.51 -20.65 29.81
C SER A 428 13.06 -19.49 30.62
N ALA A 429 13.49 -18.39 30.00
CA ALA A 429 13.95 -17.18 30.67
C ALA A 429 12.83 -16.51 31.49
N GLN A 430 11.63 -16.40 30.90
CA GLN A 430 10.45 -15.86 31.57
C GLN A 430 10.09 -16.68 32.83
N LYS A 431 10.08 -18.00 32.68
CA LYS A 431 9.84 -18.88 33.81
C LYS A 431 10.90 -18.75 34.90
N TYR A 432 12.19 -18.61 34.54
CA TYR A 432 13.27 -18.38 35.51
C TYR A 432 13.02 -17.08 36.29
N ARG A 433 12.66 -16.00 35.61
CA ARG A 433 12.30 -14.73 36.26
C ARG A 433 11.11 -14.89 37.21
N ASP A 434 10.05 -15.60 36.79
CA ASP A 434 8.87 -15.83 37.64
C ASP A 434 9.21 -16.66 38.88
N ASP A 435 10.13 -17.61 38.75
CA ASP A 435 10.58 -18.48 39.85
C ASP A 435 11.60 -17.80 40.81
N HIS A 436 12.42 -16.83 40.31
CA HIS A 436 13.56 -16.26 41.06
C HIS A 436 13.47 -14.74 41.27
N GLY A 437 12.57 -14.06 40.57
CA GLY A 437 12.35 -12.61 40.66
C GLY A 437 13.24 -11.75 39.75
N ASP A 438 14.32 -12.31 39.19
CA ASP A 438 15.23 -11.62 38.28
C ASP A 438 15.72 -12.53 37.12
N LEU A 439 16.55 -11.98 36.23
CA LEU A 439 17.24 -12.72 35.15
C LEU A 439 18.78 -12.77 35.35
N LEU A 440 19.25 -12.78 36.59
CA LEU A 440 20.66 -13.00 36.92
C LEU A 440 21.01 -14.50 36.89
N VAL A 441 20.76 -15.11 35.73
CA VAL A 441 20.92 -16.54 35.50
C VAL A 441 22.40 -16.94 35.57
N PRO A 442 22.81 -17.89 36.43
CA PRO A 442 24.18 -18.41 36.45
C PRO A 442 24.55 -19.03 35.10
N VAL A 443 25.77 -18.82 34.62
CA VAL A 443 26.23 -19.27 33.29
C VAL A 443 25.97 -20.76 33.04
N ARG A 444 26.17 -21.60 34.05
CA ARG A 444 26.01 -23.06 33.99
C ARG A 444 24.58 -23.54 34.28
N TYR A 445 23.65 -22.62 34.51
CA TYR A 445 22.27 -23.00 34.81
C TYR A 445 21.58 -23.68 33.62
N ARG A 446 20.96 -24.84 33.91
CA ARG A 446 20.08 -25.54 32.99
C ARG A 446 18.68 -25.61 33.58
N ASP A 447 17.68 -25.37 32.75
CA ASP A 447 16.29 -25.51 33.18
C ASP A 447 15.88 -26.99 33.35
N ARG A 448 14.64 -27.22 33.80
CA ARG A 448 14.12 -28.58 34.03
C ARG A 448 14.07 -29.45 32.75
N SER A 449 14.12 -28.85 31.56
CA SER A 449 14.21 -29.58 30.30
C SER A 449 15.63 -29.92 29.87
N GLY A 450 16.64 -29.46 30.64
CA GLY A 450 18.06 -29.60 30.32
C GLY A 450 18.59 -28.46 29.41
N PHE A 451 17.77 -27.48 29.05
CA PHE A 451 18.19 -26.36 28.23
C PHE A 451 19.19 -25.46 28.95
N ALA A 452 20.31 -25.14 28.31
CA ALA A 452 21.39 -24.31 28.88
C ALA A 452 21.00 -22.81 28.90
N LEU A 453 20.08 -22.44 29.79
CA LEU A 453 19.54 -21.08 29.86
C LEU A 453 20.63 -20.04 30.18
N GLY A 454 21.57 -20.37 31.10
CA GLY A 454 22.65 -19.46 31.45
C GLY A 454 23.53 -19.09 30.25
N GLU A 455 23.92 -20.07 29.45
CA GLU A 455 24.71 -19.85 28.22
C GLU A 455 23.91 -19.01 27.21
N TRP A 456 22.59 -19.25 27.06
CA TRP A 456 21.73 -18.50 26.19
C TRP A 456 21.59 -17.02 26.62
N ILE A 457 21.49 -16.73 27.90
CA ILE A 457 21.47 -15.36 28.42
C ILE A 457 22.80 -14.66 28.11
N VAL A 458 23.95 -15.34 28.39
CA VAL A 458 25.27 -14.78 28.04
C VAL A 458 25.40 -14.51 26.54
N TYR A 459 24.95 -15.43 25.69
CA TYR A 459 24.97 -15.27 24.27
C TYR A 459 24.14 -14.03 23.80
N ASN A 460 22.93 -13.82 24.36
CA ASN A 460 22.14 -12.63 24.04
C ASN A 460 22.80 -11.34 24.56
N ARG A 461 23.43 -11.34 25.73
CA ARG A 461 24.23 -10.21 26.23
C ARG A 461 25.38 -9.85 25.26
N GLN A 462 26.12 -10.85 24.80
CA GLN A 462 27.20 -10.64 23.84
C GLN A 462 26.66 -10.06 22.49
N ARG A 463 25.54 -10.57 22.02
CA ARG A 463 24.91 -10.06 20.79
C ARG A 463 24.36 -8.65 20.96
N TYR A 464 23.86 -8.31 22.11
CA TYR A 464 23.44 -6.95 22.45
C TYR A 464 24.62 -5.98 22.40
N VAL A 465 25.72 -6.32 23.11
CA VAL A 465 26.95 -5.50 23.12
C VAL A 465 27.55 -5.34 21.71
N SER A 466 27.50 -6.39 20.87
CA SER A 466 28.02 -6.33 19.50
C SER A 466 27.06 -5.68 18.49
N GLY A 467 25.87 -5.20 18.93
CA GLY A 467 24.87 -4.61 18.05
C GLY A 467 24.16 -5.62 17.11
N ASN A 468 24.34 -6.90 17.31
CA ASN A 468 23.82 -7.98 16.46
C ASN A 468 22.49 -8.58 16.95
N LEU A 469 21.86 -7.99 17.96
CA LEU A 469 20.54 -8.38 18.45
C LEU A 469 19.47 -7.44 17.86
N SER A 470 18.39 -8.00 17.28
CA SER A 470 17.33 -7.18 16.71
C SER A 470 16.58 -6.40 17.81
N ARG A 471 16.10 -5.20 17.46
CA ARG A 471 15.37 -4.32 18.38
C ARG A 471 14.16 -5.02 19.02
N ALA A 472 13.39 -5.77 18.25
CA ALA A 472 12.24 -6.52 18.75
C ALA A 472 12.63 -7.58 19.81
N ARG A 473 13.81 -8.24 19.66
CA ARG A 473 14.31 -9.17 20.68
C ARG A 473 14.84 -8.46 21.92
N ILE A 474 15.44 -7.28 21.74
CA ILE A 474 15.87 -6.43 22.85
C ILE A 474 14.65 -6.05 23.70
N GLU A 475 13.64 -5.43 23.09
CA GLU A 475 12.40 -4.99 23.74
C GLU A 475 11.70 -6.14 24.47
N ARG A 476 11.66 -7.32 23.87
CA ARG A 476 11.07 -8.51 24.51
C ARG A 476 11.89 -9.01 25.71
N LEU A 477 13.22 -9.03 25.60
CA LEU A 477 14.09 -9.43 26.74
C LEU A 477 14.01 -8.40 27.85
N GLU A 478 13.94 -7.12 27.55
CA GLU A 478 13.73 -6.04 28.52
C GLU A 478 12.37 -6.16 29.21
N SER A 479 11.31 -6.55 28.49
CA SER A 479 9.97 -6.75 29.06
C SER A 479 9.92 -7.84 30.16
N ILE A 480 10.90 -8.76 30.16
CA ILE A 480 11.04 -9.76 31.20
C ILE A 480 12.17 -9.44 32.19
N GLY A 481 12.65 -8.18 32.23
CA GLY A 481 13.66 -7.74 33.17
C GLY A 481 15.09 -8.19 32.84
N MET A 482 15.41 -8.30 31.53
CA MET A 482 16.78 -8.64 31.13
C MET A 482 17.77 -7.60 31.61
N VAL A 483 18.69 -8.05 32.46
CA VAL A 483 19.84 -7.26 32.89
C VAL A 483 20.97 -7.47 31.87
N TRP A 484 21.19 -6.47 31.01
CA TRP A 484 22.25 -6.57 30.02
C TRP A 484 23.66 -6.59 30.66
N ASN A 485 23.78 -5.93 31.78
CA ASN A 485 25.00 -5.86 32.58
C ASN A 485 24.82 -6.64 33.90
N ALA A 486 25.50 -7.77 34.02
CA ALA A 486 25.25 -8.75 35.07
C ALA A 486 25.94 -8.41 36.42
N SER A 487 26.60 -7.28 36.55
CA SER A 487 27.23 -6.87 37.81
C SER A 487 27.02 -5.37 38.06
N THR A 488 26.96 -5.02 39.34
CA THR A 488 26.95 -3.63 39.83
C THR A 488 28.15 -2.86 39.29
N ASP A 489 29.28 -3.54 39.13
CA ASP A 489 30.51 -2.96 38.57
C ASP A 489 30.35 -2.52 37.09
N LEU A 490 29.52 -3.21 36.34
CA LEU A 490 29.29 -2.85 34.93
C LEU A 490 28.34 -1.65 34.76
N TRP A 491 27.33 -1.53 35.67
CA TRP A 491 26.52 -0.32 35.70
C TRP A 491 27.36 0.89 36.11
N GLU A 492 28.23 0.72 37.09
CA GLU A 492 29.17 1.76 37.53
C GLU A 492 30.16 2.16 36.43
N GLN A 493 30.69 1.20 35.68
CA GLN A 493 31.51 1.49 34.50
C GLN A 493 30.76 2.23 33.43
N SER A 494 29.51 1.85 33.18
CA SER A 494 28.61 2.48 32.22
C SER A 494 28.26 3.90 32.65
N TYR A 495 27.96 4.11 33.91
CA TYR A 495 27.71 5.41 34.52
C TYR A 495 28.96 6.30 34.45
N ALA A 496 30.14 5.75 34.77
CA ALA A 496 31.38 6.48 34.63
C ALA A 496 31.68 6.91 33.17
N ALA A 497 31.33 6.08 32.20
CA ALA A 497 31.41 6.44 30.79
C ALA A 497 30.44 7.57 30.43
N ALA A 498 29.21 7.54 30.95
CA ALA A 498 28.24 8.62 30.77
C ALA A 498 28.68 9.92 31.44
N ALA A 499 29.25 9.83 32.64
CA ALA A 499 29.80 10.99 33.35
C ALA A 499 30.98 11.63 32.60
N ARG A 500 31.88 10.83 32.01
CA ARG A 500 32.95 11.33 31.13
C ARG A 500 32.38 12.03 29.92
N TYR A 501 31.43 11.44 29.26
CA TYR A 501 30.76 12.05 28.10
C TYR A 501 30.13 13.41 28.47
N TYR A 502 29.45 13.51 29.61
CA TYR A 502 28.89 14.75 30.13
C TYR A 502 29.94 15.82 30.38
N LEU A 503 31.09 15.45 30.95
CA LEU A 503 32.18 16.41 31.17
C LEU A 503 32.71 17.01 29.86
N GLU A 504 32.76 16.23 28.79
CA GLU A 504 33.23 16.66 27.46
C GLU A 504 32.19 17.45 26.71
N HIS A 505 30.93 17.02 26.73
CA HIS A 505 29.86 17.54 25.85
C HIS A 505 28.85 18.43 26.57
N LYS A 506 28.85 18.46 27.91
CA LYS A 506 27.90 19.18 28.77
C LYS A 506 26.45 18.73 28.61
N ASP A 507 26.21 17.59 27.97
CA ASP A 507 24.92 16.92 27.86
C ASP A 507 25.11 15.40 27.76
N LEU A 508 24.00 14.62 27.85
CA LEU A 508 23.97 13.19 27.61
C LEU A 508 23.16 12.83 26.34
N GLU A 509 23.28 13.66 25.31
CA GLU A 509 22.59 13.53 24.02
C GLU A 509 23.37 12.70 22.99
N ALA A 510 24.12 11.69 23.47
CA ALA A 510 24.90 10.83 22.59
C ALA A 510 24.00 10.15 21.54
N PRO A 511 24.40 10.13 20.27
CA PRO A 511 23.69 9.35 19.23
C PRO A 511 23.63 7.88 19.62
N ILE A 512 22.54 7.18 19.20
CA ILE A 512 22.36 5.76 19.56
C ILE A 512 23.53 4.86 19.11
N LYS A 513 24.23 5.26 18.03
CA LYS A 513 25.39 4.56 17.47
C LYS A 513 26.71 5.03 18.10
N TYR A 514 26.66 5.92 19.09
CA TYR A 514 27.88 6.41 19.70
C TYR A 514 28.53 5.32 20.56
N VAL A 515 29.80 5.08 20.27
CA VAL A 515 30.69 4.15 21.00
C VAL A 515 31.83 4.96 21.59
N THR A 516 32.11 4.76 22.85
CA THR A 516 33.27 5.40 23.52
C THR A 516 34.59 4.89 22.93
N PRO A 517 35.72 5.61 23.11
CA PRO A 517 37.03 5.15 22.66
C PRO A 517 37.40 3.75 23.17
N ASP A 518 36.86 3.39 24.32
CA ASP A 518 37.09 2.09 24.99
C ASP A 518 36.17 0.96 24.40
N GLY A 519 35.38 1.27 23.33
CA GLY A 519 34.48 0.30 22.67
C GLY A 519 33.15 0.11 23.36
N PHE A 520 32.77 0.91 24.34
CA PHE A 520 31.49 0.80 25.04
C PHE A 520 30.37 1.54 24.26
N ALA A 521 29.27 0.88 24.01
CA ALA A 521 28.12 1.44 23.27
C ALA A 521 27.26 2.38 24.14
N LEU A 522 27.82 3.54 24.49
CA LEU A 522 27.21 4.50 25.40
C LEU A 522 25.82 4.99 24.92
N GLY A 523 25.67 5.25 23.62
CA GLY A 523 24.38 5.69 23.06
C GLY A 523 23.26 4.68 23.27
N VAL A 524 23.57 3.39 23.12
CA VAL A 524 22.63 2.28 23.37
C VAL A 524 22.30 2.22 24.87
N TRP A 525 23.32 2.29 25.73
CA TRP A 525 23.14 2.24 27.18
C TRP A 525 22.28 3.39 27.69
N LEU A 526 22.51 4.64 27.26
CA LEU A 526 21.68 5.79 27.61
C LEU A 526 20.23 5.63 27.11
N SER A 527 20.04 5.03 25.94
CA SER A 527 18.70 4.71 25.44
C SER A 527 18.00 3.67 26.31
N SER A 528 18.71 2.64 26.78
CA SER A 528 18.15 1.64 27.68
C SER A 528 17.80 2.24 29.05
N GLN A 529 18.65 3.15 29.58
CA GLN A 529 18.35 3.86 30.83
C GLN A 529 17.06 4.70 30.73
N ARG A 530 16.86 5.40 29.57
CA ARG A 530 15.62 6.15 29.33
C ARG A 530 14.39 5.24 29.24
N SER A 531 14.54 4.07 28.63
CA SER A 531 13.46 3.08 28.57
C SER A 531 13.15 2.52 29.97
N ALA A 532 14.19 2.16 30.71
CA ALA A 532 14.07 1.67 32.09
C ALA A 532 13.41 2.71 33.01
N TYR A 533 13.76 4.00 32.87
CA TYR A 533 13.11 5.08 33.62
C TYR A 533 11.61 5.17 33.29
N LYS A 534 11.27 5.15 32.00
CA LYS A 534 9.87 5.20 31.54
C LYS A 534 9.04 4.03 32.09
N ASN A 535 9.66 2.86 32.25
CA ASN A 535 9.02 1.65 32.77
C ASN A 535 9.03 1.58 34.30
N GLY A 536 9.70 2.51 35.01
CA GLY A 536 9.85 2.48 36.44
C GLY A 536 10.84 1.41 36.97
N GLU A 537 11.78 0.99 36.12
CA GLU A 537 12.72 -0.11 36.40
C GLU A 537 14.05 0.36 37.02
N LEU A 538 14.33 1.67 36.99
CA LEU A 538 15.49 2.27 37.66
C LEU A 538 15.24 2.46 39.15
N THR A 539 16.25 2.20 39.96
CA THR A 539 16.21 2.58 41.38
C THR A 539 16.25 4.10 41.53
N LEU A 540 15.73 4.61 42.65
CA LEU A 540 15.75 6.03 42.94
C LEU A 540 17.18 6.59 42.87
N GLU A 541 18.14 5.87 43.45
CA GLU A 541 19.56 6.22 43.42
C GLU A 541 20.12 6.32 42.00
N GLN A 542 19.76 5.36 41.12
CA GLN A 542 20.17 5.40 39.72
C GLN A 542 19.56 6.61 38.98
N VAL A 543 18.31 6.95 39.26
CA VAL A 543 17.63 8.13 38.69
C VAL A 543 18.34 9.40 39.14
N GLU A 544 18.53 9.58 40.45
CA GLU A 544 19.19 10.76 41.01
C GLU A 544 20.62 10.93 40.48
N ARG A 545 21.36 9.84 40.35
CA ARG A 545 22.73 9.88 39.81
C ARG A 545 22.77 10.23 38.34
N LEU A 546 21.83 9.71 37.52
CA LEU A 546 21.73 10.06 36.11
C LEU A 546 21.26 11.49 35.92
N GLU A 547 20.36 11.99 36.75
CA GLU A 547 19.92 13.39 36.74
C GLU A 547 21.05 14.35 37.12
N ALA A 548 21.89 13.95 38.11
CA ALA A 548 23.06 14.75 38.51
C ALA A 548 24.08 14.95 37.40
N ILE A 549 24.14 14.04 36.41
CA ILE A 549 24.98 14.19 35.21
C ILE A 549 24.17 14.66 33.99
N GLY A 550 22.96 15.23 34.21
CA GLY A 550 22.19 15.92 33.20
C GLY A 550 21.47 15.03 32.18
N ILE A 551 21.09 13.80 32.56
CA ILE A 551 20.27 13.00 31.66
C ILE A 551 18.91 13.67 31.41
N ASN A 552 18.52 13.71 30.14
CA ASN A 552 17.17 14.08 29.79
C ASN A 552 16.37 12.82 29.49
N TRP A 553 15.31 12.58 30.26
CA TRP A 553 14.47 11.41 30.14
C TRP A 553 13.56 11.44 28.90
N VAL A 554 13.33 12.64 28.37
CA VAL A 554 12.57 12.81 27.12
C VAL A 554 13.47 12.49 25.92
N ASN A 555 13.00 11.65 25.03
CA ASN A 555 13.73 11.28 23.82
C ASN A 555 14.10 12.56 23.04
N ARG A 556 15.37 12.68 22.65
CA ARG A 556 15.93 13.78 21.87
C ARG A 556 15.07 14.14 20.65
N ASN A 557 14.54 13.11 19.96
CA ASN A 557 13.69 13.35 18.79
C ASN A 557 12.32 13.97 19.17
N VAL A 558 11.77 13.57 20.34
CA VAL A 558 10.53 14.15 20.84
C VAL A 558 10.77 15.59 21.24
N ARG A 559 11.84 15.88 21.98
CA ARG A 559 12.20 17.23 22.39
C ARG A 559 12.53 18.11 21.19
N LYS A 560 13.40 17.64 20.27
CA LYS A 560 13.68 18.39 19.05
C LYS A 560 12.44 18.65 18.20
N TRP A 561 11.51 17.71 18.18
CA TRP A 561 10.24 17.92 17.51
C TRP A 561 9.44 19.01 18.24
N GLN A 562 9.38 18.98 19.57
CA GLN A 562 8.69 19.98 20.39
C GLN A 562 9.32 21.37 20.24
N GLU A 563 10.64 21.48 20.31
CA GLU A 563 11.38 22.74 20.08
C GLU A 563 11.05 23.35 18.72
N ASN A 564 11.06 22.52 17.67
CA ASN A 564 10.69 22.96 16.34
C ASN A 564 9.20 23.32 16.23
N PHE A 565 8.33 22.58 16.95
CA PHE A 565 6.89 22.88 16.98
C PHE A 565 6.60 24.20 17.68
N GLU A 566 7.25 24.46 18.82
CA GLU A 566 7.13 25.76 19.49
C GLU A 566 7.67 26.92 18.62
N ALA A 567 8.73 26.67 17.87
CA ALA A 567 9.22 27.62 16.88
C ALA A 567 8.21 27.84 15.75
N ALA A 568 7.55 26.78 15.29
CA ALA A 568 6.48 26.86 14.30
C ALA A 568 5.25 27.62 14.83
N LYS A 569 4.89 27.40 16.10
CA LYS A 569 3.81 28.11 16.76
C LYS A 569 4.10 29.61 16.84
N ARG A 570 5.29 29.99 17.30
CA ARG A 570 5.72 31.40 17.33
C ARG A 570 5.72 32.04 15.93
N TYR A 571 6.12 31.26 14.91
CA TYR A 571 6.07 31.73 13.54
C TYR A 571 4.63 31.97 13.08
N ALA A 572 3.72 31.02 13.34
CA ALA A 572 2.31 31.16 13.00
C ALA A 572 1.63 32.32 13.74
N GLU A 573 1.96 32.55 15.00
CA GLU A 573 1.48 33.70 15.79
C GLU A 573 1.98 35.04 15.22
N GLN A 574 3.22 35.06 14.71
CA GLN A 574 3.83 36.28 14.17
C GLN A 574 3.37 36.59 12.73
N PHE A 575 3.21 35.54 11.90
CA PHE A 575 2.99 35.73 10.46
C PHE A 575 1.59 35.29 10.00
N GLY A 576 0.81 34.65 10.87
CA GLY A 576 -0.57 34.23 10.61
C GLY A 576 -0.71 32.92 9.84
N ASP A 577 0.39 32.30 9.41
CA ASP A 577 0.40 31.03 8.66
C ASP A 577 1.69 30.23 8.92
N LEU A 578 1.76 28.99 8.40
CA LEU A 578 2.95 28.14 8.39
C LEU A 578 3.59 28.02 6.99
N GLU A 579 3.49 29.06 6.17
CA GLU A 579 4.21 29.11 4.89
C GLU A 579 5.66 29.57 5.06
N VAL A 580 6.39 28.82 5.85
CA VAL A 580 7.78 29.12 6.19
C VAL A 580 8.68 28.93 4.95
N PRO A 581 9.46 29.94 4.55
CA PRO A 581 10.47 29.80 3.49
C PRO A 581 11.46 28.68 3.82
N SER A 582 11.91 27.92 2.82
CA SER A 582 12.76 26.74 3.03
C SER A 582 14.11 27.05 3.69
N ASN A 583 14.60 28.28 3.52
CA ASN A 583 15.86 28.78 4.12
C ASN A 583 15.64 29.57 5.42
N TYR A 584 14.41 29.65 5.91
CA TYR A 584 14.13 30.42 7.13
C TYR A 584 14.75 29.77 8.36
N VAL A 585 15.47 30.60 9.12
CA VAL A 585 16.10 30.26 10.39
C VAL A 585 15.52 31.20 11.45
N THR A 586 15.08 30.66 12.56
CA THR A 586 14.61 31.46 13.68
C THR A 586 15.76 32.25 14.33
N PRO A 587 15.48 33.31 15.10
CA PRO A 587 16.51 34.03 15.86
C PRO A 587 17.34 33.10 16.78
N ASP A 588 16.72 32.02 17.27
CA ASP A 588 17.35 31.00 18.13
C ASP A 588 18.18 29.97 17.31
N GLY A 589 18.33 30.17 16.00
CA GLY A 589 19.12 29.31 15.12
C GLY A 589 18.43 28.03 14.64
N ILE A 590 17.12 27.87 14.85
CA ILE A 590 16.35 26.70 14.41
C ILE A 590 16.07 26.81 12.91
N LEU A 591 16.46 25.80 12.13
CA LEU A 591 16.21 25.71 10.69
C LEU A 591 14.74 25.35 10.40
N LEU A 592 13.81 26.24 10.76
CA LEU A 592 12.37 25.99 10.75
C LEU A 592 11.86 25.66 9.36
N GLY A 593 12.33 26.36 8.32
CA GLY A 593 11.92 26.10 6.93
C GLY A 593 12.22 24.66 6.48
N LYS A 594 13.42 24.17 6.79
CA LYS A 594 13.80 22.78 6.49
C LYS A 594 13.00 21.77 7.31
N TRP A 595 12.68 22.10 8.57
CA TRP A 595 11.91 21.22 9.41
C TRP A 595 10.46 21.10 8.90
N ILE A 596 9.80 22.19 8.56
CA ILE A 596 8.46 22.20 7.95
C ILE A 596 8.44 21.39 6.65
N ALA A 597 9.45 21.56 5.78
CA ALA A 597 9.57 20.79 4.55
C ALA A 597 9.69 19.27 4.84
N ARG A 598 10.43 18.88 5.88
CA ARG A 598 10.53 17.48 6.32
C ARG A 598 9.21 16.93 6.82
N GLN A 599 8.39 17.72 7.56
CA GLN A 599 7.07 17.28 8.01
C GLN A 599 6.14 17.03 6.80
N ARG A 600 6.15 17.93 5.80
CA ARG A 600 5.41 17.74 4.53
C ARG A 600 5.85 16.47 3.81
N TYR A 601 7.16 16.27 3.67
CA TYR A 601 7.71 15.08 3.04
C TYR A 601 7.31 13.79 3.78
N ALA A 602 7.40 13.80 5.11
CA ALA A 602 7.05 12.65 5.94
C ALA A 602 5.56 12.29 5.84
N TRP A 603 4.70 13.27 5.65
CA TRP A 603 3.27 13.07 5.41
C TRP A 603 2.99 12.51 4.02
N GLN A 604 3.64 13.05 3.00
CA GLN A 604 3.47 12.63 1.60
C GLN A 604 4.10 11.26 1.31
N ASN A 605 5.11 10.84 2.08
CA ASN A 605 5.85 9.60 1.87
C ASN A 605 5.97 8.80 3.18
N PRO A 606 4.88 8.26 3.72
CA PRO A 606 4.86 7.61 5.02
C PRO A 606 5.78 6.38 5.10
N ASP A 607 5.97 5.67 3.99
CA ASP A 607 6.79 4.46 3.93
C ASP A 607 8.27 4.72 3.64
N ARG A 608 8.61 5.88 3.07
CA ARG A 608 9.98 6.28 2.71
C ARG A 608 10.64 7.20 3.73
N SER A 609 9.86 7.79 4.63
CA SER A 609 10.39 8.69 5.64
C SER A 609 10.89 7.94 6.87
N SER A 610 12.16 8.13 7.22
CA SER A 610 12.74 7.63 8.47
C SER A 610 12.11 8.24 9.74
N ALA A 611 11.37 9.33 9.59
CA ALA A 611 10.65 10.03 10.65
C ALA A 611 9.15 9.98 10.35
N ARG A 612 8.45 8.96 10.86
CA ARG A 612 6.98 8.88 10.75
C ARG A 612 6.34 10.07 11.48
N LEU A 613 5.49 10.78 10.78
CA LEU A 613 4.63 11.77 11.38
C LEU A 613 3.42 11.05 12.02
N THR A 614 3.30 11.16 13.35
CA THR A 614 2.15 10.55 14.04
C THR A 614 0.86 11.36 13.81
N PRO A 615 -0.34 10.73 13.87
CA PRO A 615 -1.60 11.43 13.74
C PRO A 615 -1.76 12.62 14.71
N GLU A 616 -1.26 12.47 15.94
CA GLU A 616 -1.31 13.52 16.97
C GLU A 616 -0.43 14.71 16.57
N ARG A 617 0.78 14.45 16.07
CA ARG A 617 1.69 15.50 15.59
C ARG A 617 1.15 16.20 14.37
N LYS A 618 0.49 15.44 13.49
CA LYS A 618 -0.20 16.02 12.34
C LYS A 618 -1.31 16.95 12.81
N ALA A 619 -2.18 16.51 13.72
CA ALA A 619 -3.27 17.32 14.25
C ALA A 619 -2.77 18.63 14.92
N LEU A 620 -1.65 18.57 15.63
CA LEU A 620 -1.02 19.76 16.21
C LEU A 620 -0.56 20.76 15.12
N LEU A 621 0.00 20.26 14.02
CA LEU A 621 0.42 21.11 12.91
C LEU A 621 -0.77 21.65 12.12
N ASP A 622 -1.85 20.86 11.99
CA ASP A 622 -3.10 21.30 11.37
C ASP A 622 -3.72 22.48 12.13
N GLN A 623 -3.68 22.47 13.46
CA GLN A 623 -4.14 23.57 14.30
C GLN A 623 -3.36 24.89 14.07
N LEU A 624 -2.10 24.77 13.66
CA LEU A 624 -1.27 25.93 13.29
C LEU A 624 -1.46 26.36 11.82
N GLY A 625 -2.40 25.78 11.09
CA GLY A 625 -2.65 26.12 9.69
C GLY A 625 -1.63 25.50 8.72
N MET A 626 -1.12 24.31 9.01
CA MET A 626 -0.16 23.62 8.15
C MET A 626 -0.76 23.25 6.79
N VAL A 627 -0.17 23.77 5.73
CA VAL A 627 -0.52 23.39 4.36
C VAL A 627 0.38 22.23 3.95
N TRP A 628 -0.20 21.04 3.80
CA TRP A 628 0.54 19.80 3.49
C TRP A 628 0.90 19.67 2.02
N GLN A 629 0.04 20.13 1.15
CA GLN A 629 0.33 20.25 -0.28
C GLN A 629 0.41 21.74 -0.59
N LYS A 630 1.58 22.17 -1.06
CA LYS A 630 1.65 23.52 -1.62
C LYS A 630 0.93 23.47 -2.97
N PRO A 631 -0.12 24.22 -3.18
CA PRO A 631 -0.46 24.61 -4.55
C PRO A 631 0.79 25.31 -5.10
N ASP A 632 1.12 25.02 -6.33
CA ASP A 632 2.29 25.64 -6.99
C ASP A 632 2.04 27.16 -7.07
N SER A 633 2.88 27.82 -6.33
CA SER A 633 2.38 28.72 -5.46
C SER A 633 2.73 30.19 -5.56
N TRP A 634 3.90 30.53 -6.01
CA TRP A 634 4.28 31.93 -6.18
C TRP A 634 3.54 32.51 -7.40
N GLN A 635 3.47 31.75 -8.49
CA GLN A 635 2.81 32.17 -9.72
C GLN A 635 1.30 32.37 -9.51
N HIS A 636 0.63 31.43 -8.84
CA HIS A 636 -0.80 31.54 -8.52
C HIS A 636 -1.10 32.74 -7.61
N ARG A 637 -0.27 32.95 -6.58
CA ARG A 637 -0.44 34.14 -5.72
C ARG A 637 -0.12 35.46 -6.42
N TYR A 638 0.84 35.43 -7.35
CA TYR A 638 1.13 36.57 -8.18
C TYR A 638 -0.06 36.90 -9.09
N GLU A 639 -0.67 35.91 -9.69
CA GLU A 639 -1.88 36.07 -10.53
C GLU A 639 -3.05 36.63 -9.73
N LEU A 640 -3.27 36.13 -8.51
CA LEU A 640 -4.28 36.67 -7.58
C LEU A 640 -3.97 38.12 -7.18
N ALA A 641 -2.71 38.46 -6.94
CA ALA A 641 -2.31 39.83 -6.64
C ALA A 641 -2.46 40.74 -7.85
N ALA A 642 -2.14 40.27 -9.05
CA ALA A 642 -2.32 40.99 -10.29
C ALA A 642 -3.82 41.23 -10.58
N ALA A 643 -4.67 40.23 -10.39
CA ALA A 643 -6.12 40.34 -10.50
C ALA A 643 -6.69 41.35 -9.49
N TYR A 644 -6.24 41.29 -8.25
CA TYR A 644 -6.66 42.25 -7.23
C TYR A 644 -6.25 43.69 -7.61
N LYS A 645 -5.02 43.88 -8.08
CA LYS A 645 -4.55 45.19 -8.55
C LYS A 645 -5.37 45.69 -9.74
N ALA A 646 -5.72 44.83 -10.65
CA ALA A 646 -6.56 45.19 -11.80
C ALA A 646 -7.96 45.61 -11.37
N ALA A 647 -8.53 45.00 -10.33
CA ALA A 647 -9.86 45.27 -9.82
C ALA A 647 -9.91 46.52 -8.88
N GLN A 648 -8.87 46.71 -8.09
CA GLN A 648 -8.87 47.75 -7.00
C GLN A 648 -7.87 48.92 -7.27
N GLY A 649 -7.07 48.83 -8.34
CA GLY A 649 -6.13 49.89 -8.72
C GLY A 649 -4.83 49.93 -7.90
N SER A 650 -4.77 49.28 -6.74
CA SER A 650 -3.56 49.26 -5.87
C SER A 650 -3.28 47.89 -5.29
N LEU A 651 -2.06 47.69 -4.76
CA LEU A 651 -1.64 46.50 -4.00
C LEU A 651 -1.50 46.78 -2.50
N GLU A 652 -2.25 47.76 -1.98
CA GLU A 652 -2.31 48.05 -0.55
C GLU A 652 -3.37 47.17 0.11
N LEU A 653 -2.95 46.02 0.60
CA LEU A 653 -3.79 45.03 1.26
C LEU A 653 -3.45 44.97 2.76
N PRO A 654 -4.47 44.93 3.62
CA PRO A 654 -4.25 44.58 5.02
C PRO A 654 -3.59 43.24 5.14
N ALA A 655 -2.66 43.01 6.06
CA ALA A 655 -1.96 41.74 6.27
C ALA A 655 -2.94 40.56 6.46
N GLN A 656 -4.14 40.82 6.94
CA GLN A 656 -5.21 39.86 7.22
C GLN A 656 -6.13 39.59 6.01
N TYR A 657 -5.87 40.19 4.85
CA TYR A 657 -6.74 39.99 3.68
C TYR A 657 -6.61 38.57 3.14
N ARG A 658 -7.76 37.90 2.97
CA ARG A 658 -7.91 36.60 2.31
C ARG A 658 -8.69 36.75 1.03
N THR A 659 -8.29 36.00 0.01
CA THR A 659 -9.08 35.81 -1.21
C THR A 659 -10.32 34.94 -0.93
N GLU A 660 -11.27 34.89 -1.86
CA GLU A 660 -12.44 34.01 -1.79
C GLU A 660 -12.03 32.51 -1.70
N GLU A 661 -10.88 32.16 -2.26
CA GLU A 661 -10.26 30.83 -2.17
C GLU A 661 -9.58 30.57 -0.81
N GLY A 662 -9.64 31.50 0.13
CA GLY A 662 -9.07 31.38 1.46
C GLY A 662 -7.55 31.66 1.54
N ILE A 663 -6.92 32.13 0.47
CA ILE A 663 -5.48 32.40 0.41
C ILE A 663 -5.16 33.72 1.10
N TRP A 664 -4.20 33.70 2.01
CA TRP A 664 -3.70 34.87 2.72
C TRP A 664 -2.84 35.78 1.80
N LEU A 665 -3.49 36.53 0.93
CA LEU A 665 -2.80 37.37 -0.04
C LEU A 665 -2.13 38.58 0.57
N GLY A 666 -2.73 39.17 1.60
CA GLY A 666 -2.21 40.36 2.30
C GLY A 666 -0.90 40.07 3.03
N SER A 667 -0.85 38.97 3.78
CA SER A 667 0.37 38.56 4.49
C SER A 667 1.49 38.13 3.50
N TRP A 668 1.12 37.47 2.38
CA TRP A 668 2.09 37.12 1.32
C TRP A 668 2.70 38.38 0.68
N LEU A 669 1.91 39.38 0.31
CA LEU A 669 2.38 40.66 -0.25
C LEU A 669 3.27 41.44 0.73
N SER A 670 2.88 41.49 1.98
CA SER A 670 3.70 42.12 3.04
C SER A 670 5.07 41.46 3.14
N ARG A 671 5.12 40.14 3.04
CA ARG A 671 6.37 39.37 3.04
C ARG A 671 7.21 39.62 1.79
N GLN A 672 6.60 39.73 0.59
CA GLN A 672 7.30 40.08 -0.63
C GLN A 672 7.91 41.49 -0.55
N LYS A 673 7.19 42.46 0.00
CA LYS A 673 7.69 43.81 0.26
C LYS A 673 8.88 43.84 1.23
N GLN A 674 8.87 43.03 2.30
CA GLN A 674 10.01 42.88 3.22
C GLN A 674 11.23 42.22 2.58
N LEU A 675 11.05 41.28 1.65
CA LEU A 675 12.13 40.63 0.93
C LEU A 675 12.79 41.55 -0.11
N LEU A 676 12.06 42.52 -0.64
CA LEU A 676 12.56 43.54 -1.56
C LEU A 676 13.36 44.66 -0.85
N GLN A 677 13.17 44.82 0.47
CA GLN A 677 13.84 45.84 1.30
C GLN A 677 15.15 45.31 1.92
N LYS A 678 15.45 44.01 1.79
CA LYS A 678 16.70 43.38 2.15
C LYS A 678 17.59 43.18 0.93
#